data_00432efde7d2bca16787f97b89313aa3
#
_entry.id   00432efde7d2bca16787f97b89313aa3
#
_cell.length_a   1.000
_cell.length_b   1.000
_cell.length_c   1.000
_cell.angle_alpha   90.00
_cell.angle_beta   90.00
_cell.angle_gamma   90.00
#
_symmetry.space_group_name_H-M   'P 1'
#
loop_
_entity.id
_entity.type
_entity.pdbx_description
1 polymer ?
#
loop_
_entity_poly.entity_id
_entity_poly.type
_entity_poly.pdbx_seq_one_letter_code
_entity_poly.pdbx_strand_id
1 'polypeptide(L)'
;MASNNGDKILNVHTNLAVRLNPVFYQLPNESYQAWFYERFINLVSYEKQGQHIIDFVDNNSSVYEGCTQIVHTYGVDELLPADFDTYIRKSISDDQFVNLWCDEYYIKESIRYNKGHFVHPLTVYGVKNGQAYCEFFSLTRGMILIEVPMDDLRRAYYSIKDHYTCGASYDILKAAMCTYKVKKCNGEPFDLAVFNRELSYYFHGQPNPHKKRECPVDGSNVVYGLAYYNDLLEIVRDDNRYDTLPYKCLFDLHLHKMFLLERLKYIRGLRGINDEFETFILAFEEIAKMYERMNMLNMKYNIVAGIPPYVLSPDSGFKEKLTQLLEQAYQAESDVVPRIIAYLTDAIKKQYPNQLDDFTVEQSEGDIMLYPRFDDFISQISICIGNPIDDAVPVKLQLSNGYCYYPGSAGDIDTYSLRPTKLQWIKISNGKSLHMLHVVRLNDQTETTPDSCSLEHWRPLNHIDDWQIRDSVATFCINGIDPYLICEGIYVDAAKYPYITIEYGTDDLSDRAQLYFMTDSSPVYSQDKLITFPIGKSHDRYAYKLDMSCLPAWNGLVTMLRLDPVHYPAKYEREHIRSECSIYSISVSDEPLIYTNEGDYTGSQYVNQWEYCSYKDGVADHLEYDDRERIWGTRDGVCIGIDFQRGIDGTFASRNWTCPSKGKYRIIFAAECEIGTDVYMILNDEEELFGNHGSNHIHCEN
;
A
#
# COMPACT_ATOMS: atom_id res chain seq x y z
N MET A 1 -23.01 -13.95 11.26
CA MET A 1 -23.80 -12.79 11.74
C MET A 1 -24.37 -12.07 10.53
N ALA A 2 -25.63 -12.29 10.18
CA ALA A 2 -26.29 -11.57 9.09
C ALA A 2 -27.00 -10.37 9.72
N SER A 3 -26.32 -9.25 9.88
CA SER A 3 -26.93 -7.97 10.15
C SER A 3 -27.26 -7.29 8.82
N ASN A 4 -28.44 -6.69 8.72
CA ASN A 4 -29.04 -5.92 7.64
C ASN A 4 -28.10 -5.05 6.77
N ASN A 5 -27.17 -5.65 6.04
CA ASN A 5 -26.25 -4.94 5.15
C ASN A 5 -26.71 -4.91 3.68
N GLY A 6 -27.93 -5.37 3.39
CA GLY A 6 -28.48 -5.36 2.03
C GLY A 6 -28.58 -3.98 1.38
N ASP A 7 -28.62 -2.92 2.19
CA ASP A 7 -28.74 -1.53 1.70
C ASP A 7 -27.40 -0.91 1.26
N LYS A 8 -26.28 -1.62 1.46
CA LYS A 8 -24.93 -1.11 1.14
C LYS A 8 -24.40 -1.55 -0.22
N ILE A 9 -25.12 -2.36 -0.96
CA ILE A 9 -24.67 -2.82 -2.26
C ILE A 9 -24.95 -1.75 -3.30
N LEU A 10 -23.88 -1.24 -3.91
CA LEU A 10 -24.01 -0.33 -5.04
C LEU A 10 -24.58 -1.08 -6.24
N ASN A 11 -25.69 -0.56 -6.78
CA ASN A 11 -26.22 -1.02 -8.04
C ASN A 11 -25.38 -0.46 -9.18
N VAL A 12 -24.19 -1.03 -9.40
CA VAL A 12 -23.20 -0.59 -10.37
C VAL A 12 -22.91 -1.69 -11.37
N HIS A 13 -22.26 -1.35 -12.47
CA HIS A 13 -21.86 -2.35 -13.45
C HIS A 13 -20.86 -3.37 -12.82
N THR A 14 -20.94 -4.61 -13.26
CA THR A 14 -20.22 -5.77 -12.69
C THR A 14 -18.73 -5.53 -12.45
N ASN A 15 -18.03 -4.87 -13.37
CA ASN A 15 -16.59 -4.63 -13.25
C ASN A 15 -16.22 -3.75 -12.04
N LEU A 16 -17.10 -2.82 -11.65
CA LEU A 16 -16.93 -2.00 -10.46
C LEU A 16 -17.47 -2.70 -9.22
N ALA A 17 -18.67 -3.32 -9.35
CA ALA A 17 -19.35 -3.98 -8.25
C ALA A 17 -18.49 -5.04 -7.57
N VAL A 18 -17.92 -5.95 -8.34
CA VAL A 18 -17.09 -7.06 -7.83
C VAL A 18 -15.87 -6.61 -7.03
N ARG A 19 -15.49 -5.35 -7.14
CA ARG A 19 -14.32 -4.77 -6.44
C ARG A 19 -14.73 -3.79 -5.33
N LEU A 20 -15.75 -2.97 -5.54
CA LEU A 20 -16.18 -1.94 -4.60
C LEU A 20 -17.15 -2.48 -3.54
N ASN A 21 -18.11 -3.30 -3.96
CA ASN A 21 -19.15 -3.77 -3.04
C ASN A 21 -18.60 -4.58 -1.86
N PRO A 22 -17.61 -5.46 -1.99
CA PRO A 22 -16.97 -6.08 -0.84
C PRO A 22 -16.35 -5.09 0.16
N VAL A 23 -15.74 -4.00 -0.34
CA VAL A 23 -15.20 -2.94 0.51
C VAL A 23 -16.32 -2.27 1.31
N PHE A 24 -17.41 -1.89 0.64
CA PHE A 24 -18.56 -1.25 1.28
C PHE A 24 -19.34 -2.20 2.19
N TYR A 25 -19.36 -3.50 1.87
CA TYR A 25 -19.99 -4.51 2.69
C TYR A 25 -19.25 -4.75 4.01
N GLN A 26 -17.94 -4.82 3.97
CA GLN A 26 -17.12 -5.21 5.13
C GLN A 26 -16.69 -4.02 5.99
N LEU A 27 -16.36 -2.88 5.39
CA LEU A 27 -15.85 -1.73 6.12
C LEU A 27 -16.98 -0.78 6.56
N PRO A 28 -16.84 -0.14 7.73
CA PRO A 28 -17.69 0.99 8.08
C PRO A 28 -17.42 2.18 7.15
N ASN A 29 -18.40 3.04 6.97
CA ASN A 29 -18.32 4.16 6.03
C ASN A 29 -17.07 5.02 6.24
N GLU A 30 -16.74 5.34 7.49
CA GLU A 30 -15.60 6.18 7.86
C GLU A 30 -14.25 5.60 7.40
N SER A 31 -14.19 4.28 7.18
CA SER A 31 -12.94 3.60 6.81
C SER A 31 -12.62 3.65 5.32
N TYR A 32 -13.58 3.96 4.44
CA TYR A 32 -13.36 3.99 3.00
C TYR A 32 -13.84 5.27 2.30
N GLN A 33 -14.65 6.11 2.96
CA GLN A 33 -15.25 7.29 2.33
C GLN A 33 -14.22 8.25 1.76
N ALA A 34 -13.18 8.60 2.50
CA ALA A 34 -12.13 9.49 2.01
C ALA A 34 -11.48 8.90 0.75
N TRP A 35 -11.04 7.64 0.83
CA TRP A 35 -10.44 6.95 -0.30
C TRP A 35 -11.36 6.91 -1.53
N PHE A 36 -12.66 6.62 -1.36
CA PHE A 36 -13.62 6.52 -2.46
C PHE A 36 -14.00 7.89 -3.02
N TYR A 37 -14.17 8.90 -2.16
CA TYR A 37 -14.65 10.22 -2.58
C TYR A 37 -13.60 11.04 -3.32
N GLU A 38 -12.33 10.74 -3.14
CA GLU A 38 -11.22 11.33 -3.91
C GLU A 38 -10.94 10.64 -5.25
N ARG A 39 -11.68 9.56 -5.57
CA ARG A 39 -11.46 8.72 -6.75
C ARG A 39 -12.78 8.55 -7.52
N PHE A 40 -12.70 7.93 -8.69
CA PHE A 40 -13.88 7.67 -9.53
C PHE A 40 -14.65 8.95 -9.91
N ILE A 41 -13.91 10.04 -10.16
CA ILE A 41 -14.44 11.36 -10.55
C ILE A 41 -14.25 11.58 -12.04
N ASN A 42 -13.06 11.30 -12.56
CA ASN A 42 -12.74 11.52 -13.96
C ASN A 42 -13.16 10.32 -14.82
N LEU A 43 -13.63 10.61 -16.03
CA LEU A 43 -14.05 9.63 -17.02
C LEU A 43 -13.07 9.55 -18.17
N VAL A 44 -13.09 8.42 -18.86
CA VAL A 44 -12.37 8.19 -20.11
C VAL A 44 -13.29 7.53 -21.14
N SER A 45 -13.25 8.03 -22.36
CA SER A 45 -14.01 7.53 -23.51
C SER A 45 -13.04 7.08 -24.61
N TYR A 46 -13.24 5.91 -25.19
CA TYR A 46 -12.39 5.34 -26.23
C TYR A 46 -13.10 4.22 -27.00
N GLU A 47 -12.58 3.86 -28.17
CA GLU A 47 -13.05 2.70 -28.92
C GLU A 47 -12.18 1.47 -28.68
N LYS A 48 -12.82 0.31 -28.51
CA LYS A 48 -12.16 -0.99 -28.39
C LYS A 48 -12.95 -2.07 -29.13
N GLN A 49 -12.31 -2.74 -30.06
CA GLN A 49 -12.91 -3.84 -30.84
C GLN A 49 -14.25 -3.46 -31.50
N GLY A 50 -14.34 -2.24 -32.03
CA GLY A 50 -15.53 -1.72 -32.68
C GLY A 50 -16.68 -1.35 -31.74
N GLN A 51 -16.43 -1.31 -30.43
CA GLN A 51 -17.37 -0.81 -29.44
C GLN A 51 -16.84 0.45 -28.78
N HIS A 52 -17.74 1.39 -28.57
CA HIS A 52 -17.45 2.59 -27.79
C HIS A 52 -17.53 2.28 -26.30
N ILE A 53 -16.54 2.73 -25.53
CA ILE A 53 -16.44 2.47 -24.09
C ILE A 53 -16.32 3.80 -23.37
N ILE A 54 -17.13 3.96 -22.33
CA ILE A 54 -16.97 5.02 -21.32
C ILE A 54 -16.72 4.33 -19.99
N ASP A 55 -15.69 4.75 -19.25
CA ASP A 55 -15.32 4.13 -17.99
C ASP A 55 -14.65 5.16 -17.07
N PHE A 56 -14.50 4.82 -15.79
CA PHE A 56 -13.76 5.64 -14.84
C PHE A 56 -12.25 5.52 -15.08
N VAL A 57 -11.53 6.64 -14.99
CA VAL A 57 -10.07 6.65 -15.05
C VAL A 57 -9.48 5.77 -13.94
N ASP A 58 -10.10 5.78 -12.76
CA ASP A 58 -9.69 5.02 -11.58
C ASP A 58 -10.09 3.52 -11.62
N ASN A 59 -10.76 3.05 -12.67
CA ASN A 59 -11.11 1.64 -12.79
C ASN A 59 -9.92 0.79 -13.26
N ASN A 60 -8.89 0.69 -12.41
CA ASN A 60 -7.69 -0.10 -12.66
C ASN A 60 -7.21 -0.81 -11.38
N SER A 61 -6.38 -1.84 -11.54
CA SER A 61 -5.94 -2.69 -10.42
C SER A 61 -5.18 -1.93 -9.35
N SER A 62 -4.32 -0.98 -9.73
CA SER A 62 -3.50 -0.22 -8.78
C SER A 62 -4.31 0.65 -7.81
N VAL A 63 -5.46 1.16 -8.25
CA VAL A 63 -6.37 1.92 -7.37
C VAL A 63 -7.00 1.00 -6.32
N TYR A 64 -7.40 -0.22 -6.71
CA TYR A 64 -8.03 -1.16 -5.79
C TYR A 64 -7.05 -1.77 -4.78
N GLU A 65 -5.75 -1.82 -5.07
CA GLU A 65 -4.71 -2.24 -4.14
C GLU A 65 -4.67 -1.41 -2.85
N GLY A 66 -5.17 -0.18 -2.88
CA GLY A 66 -5.34 0.67 -1.71
C GLY A 66 -6.37 0.14 -0.69
N CYS A 67 -7.34 -0.67 -1.10
CA CYS A 67 -8.42 -1.19 -0.24
C CYS A 67 -8.61 -2.71 -0.32
N THR A 68 -7.97 -3.39 -1.26
CA THR A 68 -8.05 -4.86 -1.42
C THR A 68 -6.65 -5.45 -1.60
N GLN A 69 -6.51 -6.72 -1.22
CA GLN A 69 -5.33 -7.53 -1.50
C GLN A 69 -5.76 -8.81 -2.18
N ILE A 70 -5.25 -9.06 -3.37
CA ILE A 70 -5.39 -10.37 -4.02
C ILE A 70 -4.58 -11.39 -3.22
N VAL A 71 -5.24 -12.47 -2.82
CA VAL A 71 -4.61 -13.58 -2.09
C VAL A 71 -4.18 -14.66 -3.06
N HIS A 72 -5.12 -15.11 -3.91
CA HIS A 72 -4.85 -16.11 -4.93
C HIS A 72 -5.66 -15.83 -6.20
N THR A 73 -5.10 -16.24 -7.33
CA THR A 73 -5.78 -16.29 -8.63
C THR A 73 -5.66 -17.70 -9.19
N TYR A 74 -6.76 -18.27 -9.63
CA TYR A 74 -6.83 -19.63 -10.15
C TYR A 74 -7.40 -19.65 -11.55
N GLY A 75 -6.79 -20.46 -12.40
CA GLY A 75 -7.39 -20.92 -13.65
C GLY A 75 -8.50 -21.93 -13.41
N VAL A 76 -9.35 -22.13 -14.40
CA VAL A 76 -10.49 -23.07 -14.29
C VAL A 76 -10.05 -24.53 -14.06
N ASP A 77 -8.85 -24.89 -14.51
CA ASP A 77 -8.30 -26.25 -14.40
C ASP A 77 -7.40 -26.45 -13.16
N GLU A 78 -7.15 -25.41 -12.37
CA GLU A 78 -6.25 -25.49 -11.21
C GLU A 78 -6.91 -26.10 -9.97
N LEU A 79 -8.23 -26.00 -9.86
CA LEU A 79 -9.00 -26.63 -8.78
C LEU A 79 -9.74 -27.87 -9.29
N LEU A 80 -9.57 -28.98 -8.57
CA LEU A 80 -10.38 -30.19 -8.84
C LEU A 80 -11.83 -29.93 -8.41
N PRO A 81 -12.83 -30.49 -9.14
CA PRO A 81 -14.25 -30.33 -8.75
C PRO A 81 -14.57 -30.76 -7.32
N ALA A 82 -13.85 -31.77 -6.80
CA ALA A 82 -14.02 -32.23 -5.42
C ALA A 82 -13.53 -31.26 -4.37
N ASP A 83 -12.55 -30.41 -4.71
CA ASP A 83 -11.92 -29.47 -3.79
C ASP A 83 -12.60 -28.09 -3.81
N PHE A 84 -13.41 -27.80 -4.83
CA PHE A 84 -14.05 -26.50 -5.03
C PHE A 84 -14.83 -26.02 -3.79
N ASP A 85 -15.72 -26.87 -3.26
CA ASP A 85 -16.55 -26.50 -2.10
C ASP A 85 -15.70 -26.25 -0.86
N THR A 86 -14.67 -27.07 -0.64
CA THR A 86 -13.74 -26.94 0.48
C THR A 86 -12.98 -25.63 0.38
N TYR A 87 -12.49 -25.31 -0.81
CA TYR A 87 -11.74 -24.07 -1.06
C TYR A 87 -12.60 -22.83 -0.81
N ILE A 88 -13.82 -22.77 -1.40
CA ILE A 88 -14.72 -21.64 -1.19
C ILE A 88 -15.02 -21.44 0.31
N ARG A 89 -15.34 -22.53 1.04
CA ARG A 89 -15.63 -22.48 2.47
C ARG A 89 -14.43 -21.99 3.28
N LYS A 90 -13.24 -22.49 2.96
CA LYS A 90 -11.99 -22.06 3.62
C LYS A 90 -11.74 -20.57 3.38
N SER A 91 -11.79 -20.12 2.14
CA SER A 91 -11.57 -18.71 1.80
C SER A 91 -12.53 -17.79 2.58
N ILE A 92 -13.82 -18.14 2.62
CA ILE A 92 -14.80 -17.35 3.39
C ILE A 92 -14.51 -17.41 4.91
N SER A 93 -14.06 -18.55 5.45
CA SER A 93 -13.68 -18.64 6.88
C SER A 93 -12.44 -17.83 7.22
N ASP A 94 -11.58 -17.58 6.25
CA ASP A 94 -10.36 -16.78 6.37
C ASP A 94 -10.60 -15.28 6.06
N ASP A 95 -11.86 -14.82 6.14
CA ASP A 95 -12.31 -13.45 5.84
C ASP A 95 -11.95 -12.98 4.42
N GLN A 96 -11.91 -13.91 3.46
CA GLN A 96 -11.69 -13.62 2.06
C GLN A 96 -13.01 -13.62 1.29
N PHE A 97 -13.12 -12.72 0.31
CA PHE A 97 -14.15 -12.78 -0.71
C PHE A 97 -13.68 -13.59 -1.89
N VAL A 98 -14.60 -14.28 -2.53
CA VAL A 98 -14.28 -15.08 -3.72
C VAL A 98 -15.03 -14.48 -4.91
N ASN A 99 -14.29 -13.86 -5.83
CA ASN A 99 -14.81 -13.47 -7.12
C ASN A 99 -14.51 -14.59 -8.12
N LEU A 100 -15.54 -15.06 -8.80
CA LEU A 100 -15.38 -16.12 -9.81
C LEU A 100 -16.23 -15.82 -11.04
N TRP A 101 -15.73 -16.25 -12.18
CA TRP A 101 -16.52 -16.30 -13.41
C TRP A 101 -17.41 -17.51 -13.39
N CYS A 102 -18.63 -17.39 -13.84
CA CYS A 102 -19.61 -18.45 -13.87
C CYS A 102 -20.47 -18.39 -15.13
N ASP A 103 -20.98 -19.54 -15.53
CA ASP A 103 -21.95 -19.64 -16.62
C ASP A 103 -23.37 -19.46 -16.07
N GLU A 104 -24.03 -18.40 -16.49
CA GLU A 104 -25.37 -18.04 -16.07
C GLU A 104 -26.43 -19.10 -16.39
N TYR A 105 -26.14 -20.06 -17.26
CA TYR A 105 -27.03 -21.19 -17.52
C TYR A 105 -27.43 -21.95 -16.25
N TYR A 106 -26.54 -21.99 -15.25
CA TYR A 106 -26.76 -22.67 -13.97
C TYR A 106 -27.26 -21.76 -12.84
N ILE A 107 -27.37 -20.46 -13.08
CA ILE A 107 -27.81 -19.48 -12.07
C ILE A 107 -29.31 -19.22 -12.22
N LYS A 108 -30.11 -19.66 -11.23
CA LYS A 108 -31.57 -19.62 -11.28
C LYS A 108 -32.15 -18.23 -11.47
N GLU A 109 -31.51 -17.23 -10.90
CA GLU A 109 -31.91 -15.81 -10.95
C GLU A 109 -31.56 -15.14 -12.28
N SER A 110 -30.76 -15.79 -13.11
CA SER A 110 -30.46 -15.30 -14.45
C SER A 110 -31.63 -15.54 -15.42
N ILE A 111 -31.86 -14.58 -16.32
CA ILE A 111 -32.78 -14.76 -17.45
C ILE A 111 -32.34 -15.87 -18.42
N ARG A 112 -31.07 -16.27 -18.32
CA ARG A 112 -30.45 -17.33 -19.15
C ARG A 112 -30.52 -18.72 -18.53
N TYR A 113 -31.06 -18.84 -17.34
CA TYR A 113 -31.19 -20.12 -16.65
C TYR A 113 -31.84 -21.19 -17.52
N ASN A 114 -31.15 -22.29 -17.75
CA ASN A 114 -31.55 -23.39 -18.62
C ASN A 114 -31.93 -23.00 -20.06
N LYS A 115 -31.47 -21.83 -20.55
CA LYS A 115 -31.82 -21.33 -21.89
C LYS A 115 -30.62 -21.07 -22.78
N GLY A 116 -29.53 -20.60 -22.23
CA GLY A 116 -28.35 -20.27 -23.02
C GLY A 116 -27.14 -19.97 -22.14
N HIS A 117 -25.97 -20.32 -22.64
CA HIS A 117 -24.70 -20.11 -21.96
C HIS A 117 -24.26 -18.65 -22.08
N PHE A 118 -23.81 -18.10 -20.96
CA PHE A 118 -23.23 -16.76 -20.92
C PHE A 118 -22.33 -16.65 -19.67
N VAL A 119 -21.08 -16.34 -19.90
CA VAL A 119 -20.08 -16.27 -18.82
C VAL A 119 -20.02 -14.88 -18.23
N HIS A 120 -20.26 -14.78 -16.92
CA HIS A 120 -20.30 -13.53 -16.18
C HIS A 120 -19.69 -13.67 -14.77
N PRO A 121 -19.06 -12.63 -14.19
CA PRO A 121 -18.52 -12.75 -12.85
C PRO A 121 -19.60 -12.61 -11.78
N LEU A 122 -19.38 -13.30 -10.65
CA LEU A 122 -20.12 -13.10 -9.41
C LEU A 122 -19.18 -13.10 -8.20
N THR A 123 -19.59 -12.55 -7.09
CA THR A 123 -18.82 -12.51 -5.85
C THR A 123 -19.53 -13.29 -4.74
N VAL A 124 -18.80 -14.22 -4.11
CA VAL A 124 -19.30 -15.00 -2.96
C VAL A 124 -18.92 -14.27 -1.67
N TYR A 125 -19.92 -14.00 -0.84
CA TYR A 125 -19.81 -13.33 0.46
C TYR A 125 -19.90 -14.28 1.64
N GLY A 126 -20.45 -15.46 1.44
CA GLY A 126 -20.66 -16.41 2.51
C GLY A 126 -21.14 -17.76 2.02
N VAL A 127 -21.02 -18.79 2.86
CA VAL A 127 -21.57 -20.13 2.62
C VAL A 127 -22.26 -20.63 3.87
N LYS A 128 -23.52 -21.02 3.75
CA LYS A 128 -24.31 -21.58 4.87
C LYS A 128 -25.28 -22.62 4.35
N ASN A 129 -25.40 -23.74 5.04
CA ASN A 129 -26.35 -24.84 4.72
C ASN A 129 -26.30 -25.32 3.27
N GLY A 130 -25.10 -25.37 2.65
CA GLY A 130 -24.93 -25.81 1.27
C GLY A 130 -25.33 -24.77 0.21
N GLN A 131 -25.66 -23.54 0.63
CA GLN A 131 -25.92 -22.41 -0.24
C GLN A 131 -24.77 -21.40 -0.16
N ALA A 132 -24.36 -20.87 -1.32
CA ALA A 132 -23.47 -19.72 -1.41
C ALA A 132 -24.29 -18.44 -1.48
N TYR A 133 -23.95 -17.45 -0.64
CA TYR A 133 -24.54 -16.10 -0.69
C TYR A 133 -23.68 -15.28 -1.64
N CYS A 134 -24.28 -14.92 -2.77
CA CYS A 134 -23.54 -14.31 -3.87
C CYS A 134 -24.14 -12.96 -4.25
N GLU A 135 -23.29 -12.06 -4.68
CA GLU A 135 -23.67 -10.88 -5.44
C GLU A 135 -23.63 -11.21 -6.93
N PHE A 136 -24.71 -10.89 -7.61
CA PHE A 136 -24.93 -11.22 -9.02
C PHE A 136 -25.57 -10.04 -9.75
N PHE A 137 -25.13 -9.79 -10.98
CA PHE A 137 -25.72 -8.78 -11.85
C PHE A 137 -26.88 -9.37 -12.65
N SER A 138 -28.09 -9.01 -12.27
CA SER A 138 -29.30 -9.35 -13.01
C SER A 138 -29.62 -8.27 -14.05
N LEU A 139 -29.76 -8.65 -15.30
CA LEU A 139 -30.10 -7.73 -16.40
C LEU A 139 -31.42 -6.94 -16.16
N THR A 140 -32.30 -7.44 -15.30
CA THR A 140 -33.61 -6.82 -15.02
C THR A 140 -33.67 -6.08 -13.70
N ARG A 141 -32.78 -6.40 -12.75
CA ARG A 141 -32.80 -5.88 -11.38
C ARG A 141 -31.51 -5.19 -10.96
N GLY A 142 -30.46 -5.19 -11.82
CA GLY A 142 -29.12 -4.70 -11.48
C GLY A 142 -28.40 -5.65 -10.53
N MET A 143 -27.52 -5.12 -9.65
CA MET A 143 -26.81 -5.91 -8.64
C MET A 143 -27.78 -6.38 -7.56
N ILE A 144 -27.81 -7.67 -7.32
CA ILE A 144 -28.66 -8.34 -6.32
C ILE A 144 -27.90 -9.37 -5.52
N LEU A 145 -28.31 -9.58 -4.29
CA LEU A 145 -27.88 -10.72 -3.49
C LEU A 145 -28.77 -11.93 -3.78
N ILE A 146 -28.15 -13.06 -4.06
CA ILE A 146 -28.80 -14.32 -4.37
C ILE A 146 -28.21 -15.45 -3.53
N GLU A 147 -28.99 -16.52 -3.38
CA GLU A 147 -28.53 -17.80 -2.80
C GLU A 147 -28.38 -18.81 -3.94
N VAL A 148 -27.18 -19.35 -4.11
CA VAL A 148 -26.88 -20.34 -5.15
C VAL A 148 -26.48 -21.65 -4.48
N PRO A 149 -27.11 -22.79 -4.82
CA PRO A 149 -26.65 -24.08 -4.35
C PRO A 149 -25.19 -24.31 -4.74
N MET A 150 -24.36 -24.79 -3.82
CA MET A 150 -22.93 -24.99 -4.07
C MET A 150 -22.68 -25.91 -5.27
N ASP A 151 -23.54 -26.92 -5.51
CA ASP A 151 -23.46 -27.78 -6.68
C ASP A 151 -23.69 -27.02 -8.00
N ASP A 152 -24.65 -26.11 -8.02
CA ASP A 152 -24.93 -25.30 -9.21
C ASP A 152 -23.81 -24.27 -9.43
N LEU A 153 -23.29 -23.65 -8.37
CA LEU A 153 -22.16 -22.75 -8.44
C LEU A 153 -20.90 -23.46 -8.99
N ARG A 154 -20.63 -24.69 -8.53
CA ARG A 154 -19.53 -25.52 -9.03
C ARG A 154 -19.71 -25.85 -10.51
N ARG A 155 -20.91 -26.25 -10.93
CA ARG A 155 -21.22 -26.50 -12.33
C ARG A 155 -21.05 -25.24 -13.18
N ALA A 156 -21.56 -24.10 -12.69
CA ALA A 156 -21.42 -22.80 -13.35
C ALA A 156 -19.93 -22.41 -13.55
N TYR A 157 -19.08 -22.68 -12.55
CA TYR A 157 -17.64 -22.41 -12.63
C TYR A 157 -16.94 -23.28 -13.67
N TYR A 158 -17.11 -24.62 -13.63
CA TYR A 158 -16.40 -25.51 -14.55
C TYR A 158 -16.95 -25.46 -15.97
N SER A 159 -18.24 -25.07 -16.16
CA SER A 159 -18.85 -24.89 -17.49
C SER A 159 -18.20 -23.78 -18.31
N ILE A 160 -17.52 -22.81 -17.66
CA ILE A 160 -16.86 -21.71 -18.41
C ILE A 160 -15.78 -22.22 -19.36
N LYS A 161 -15.19 -23.38 -19.10
CA LYS A 161 -14.19 -24.01 -19.96
C LYS A 161 -14.70 -24.22 -21.39
N ASP A 162 -15.96 -24.60 -21.53
CA ASP A 162 -16.59 -24.89 -22.82
C ASP A 162 -17.31 -23.68 -23.40
N HIS A 163 -17.60 -22.65 -22.60
CA HIS A 163 -18.48 -21.53 -22.95
C HIS A 163 -17.87 -20.14 -22.76
N TYR A 164 -16.57 -20.02 -22.49
CA TYR A 164 -15.90 -18.71 -22.21
C TYR A 164 -15.99 -17.70 -23.34
N THR A 165 -16.13 -18.16 -24.60
CA THR A 165 -16.30 -17.28 -25.77
C THR A 165 -17.65 -16.53 -25.76
N CYS A 166 -18.60 -16.98 -24.94
CA CYS A 166 -19.91 -16.36 -24.80
C CYS A 166 -19.85 -15.20 -23.79
N GLY A 167 -19.08 -14.15 -24.06
CA GLY A 167 -19.03 -12.94 -23.25
C GLY A 167 -17.71 -12.60 -22.56
N ALA A 168 -16.67 -13.41 -22.76
CA ALA A 168 -15.41 -13.24 -22.05
C ALA A 168 -14.17 -13.25 -22.95
N SER A 169 -13.06 -12.72 -22.44
CA SER A 169 -11.76 -12.78 -23.11
C SER A 169 -10.99 -14.07 -22.73
N TYR A 170 -10.00 -14.42 -23.55
CA TYR A 170 -9.13 -15.60 -23.34
C TYR A 170 -8.50 -15.66 -21.92
N ASP A 171 -8.27 -14.52 -21.28
CA ASP A 171 -7.62 -14.44 -19.96
C ASP A 171 -8.47 -15.00 -18.82
N ILE A 172 -9.79 -15.17 -19.01
CA ILE A 172 -10.69 -15.75 -18.01
C ILE A 172 -10.33 -17.18 -17.64
N LEU A 173 -9.87 -17.98 -18.59
CA LEU A 173 -9.48 -19.35 -18.29
C LEU A 173 -8.31 -19.44 -17.33
N LYS A 174 -7.41 -18.44 -17.36
CA LYS A 174 -6.24 -18.32 -16.46
C LYS A 174 -6.58 -17.65 -15.13
N ALA A 175 -7.60 -16.80 -15.11
CA ALA A 175 -8.05 -16.05 -13.95
C ALA A 175 -9.56 -16.25 -13.73
N ALA A 176 -9.98 -17.51 -13.68
CA ALA A 176 -11.38 -17.89 -13.54
C ALA A 176 -11.93 -17.62 -12.14
N MET A 177 -11.07 -17.63 -11.13
CA MET A 177 -11.40 -17.33 -9.75
C MET A 177 -10.28 -16.48 -9.13
N CYS A 178 -10.67 -15.48 -8.34
CA CYS A 178 -9.77 -14.65 -7.58
C CYS A 178 -10.28 -14.55 -6.14
N THR A 179 -9.42 -14.81 -5.17
CA THR A 179 -9.72 -14.55 -3.76
C THR A 179 -8.97 -13.32 -3.30
N TYR A 180 -9.62 -12.51 -2.48
CA TYR A 180 -9.02 -11.29 -1.96
C TYR A 180 -9.55 -10.93 -0.58
N LYS A 181 -8.71 -10.22 0.17
CA LYS A 181 -9.06 -9.59 1.44
C LYS A 181 -9.34 -8.11 1.23
N VAL A 182 -10.32 -7.60 1.93
CA VAL A 182 -10.51 -6.17 2.08
C VAL A 182 -9.56 -5.67 3.17
N LYS A 183 -8.79 -4.64 2.84
CA LYS A 183 -7.92 -3.94 3.79
C LYS A 183 -8.67 -2.72 4.32
N LYS A 184 -8.36 -2.33 5.54
CA LYS A 184 -8.70 -0.99 6.02
C LYS A 184 -8.06 0.01 5.04
N CYS A 185 -8.86 0.78 4.33
CA CYS A 185 -8.33 1.91 3.57
C CYS A 185 -7.62 2.81 4.59
N ASN A 186 -6.39 3.20 4.33
CA ASN A 186 -5.64 4.06 5.23
C ASN A 186 -6.53 5.25 5.60
N GLY A 187 -6.77 5.42 6.89
CA GLY A 187 -7.73 6.38 7.42
C GLY A 187 -7.29 7.85 7.30
N GLU A 188 -6.68 8.19 6.17
CA GLU A 188 -6.42 9.58 5.79
C GLU A 188 -7.76 10.34 5.74
N PRO A 189 -7.85 11.50 6.37
CA PRO A 189 -9.04 12.33 6.26
C PRO A 189 -9.26 12.74 4.80
N PHE A 190 -10.52 12.92 4.41
CA PHE A 190 -10.88 13.40 3.08
C PHE A 190 -10.20 14.74 2.76
N ASP A 191 -9.47 14.78 1.66
CA ASP A 191 -8.80 15.99 1.18
C ASP A 191 -9.65 16.68 0.12
N LEU A 192 -10.23 17.81 0.49
CA LEU A 192 -11.05 18.64 -0.38
C LEU A 192 -10.27 19.18 -1.59
N ALA A 193 -8.96 19.42 -1.44
CA ALA A 193 -8.13 19.89 -2.54
C ALA A 193 -7.88 18.78 -3.58
N VAL A 194 -7.70 17.53 -3.13
CA VAL A 194 -7.62 16.37 -4.04
C VAL A 194 -8.92 16.21 -4.83
N PHE A 195 -10.08 16.27 -4.15
CA PHE A 195 -11.37 16.20 -4.82
C PHE A 195 -11.55 17.32 -5.87
N ASN A 196 -11.27 18.57 -5.48
CA ASN A 196 -11.40 19.74 -6.36
C ASN A 196 -10.51 19.62 -7.60
N ARG A 197 -9.27 19.14 -7.43
CA ARG A 197 -8.34 18.88 -8.52
C ARG A 197 -8.87 17.80 -9.49
N GLU A 198 -9.36 16.68 -8.98
CA GLU A 198 -9.93 15.63 -9.83
C GLU A 198 -11.18 16.13 -10.60
N LEU A 199 -12.01 16.96 -9.94
CA LEU A 199 -13.16 17.59 -10.58
C LEU A 199 -12.74 18.59 -11.65
N SER A 200 -11.63 19.30 -11.46
CA SER A 200 -11.05 20.20 -12.46
C SER A 200 -10.53 19.43 -13.67
N TYR A 201 -9.80 18.31 -13.48
CA TYR A 201 -9.40 17.43 -14.60
C TYR A 201 -10.60 16.89 -15.37
N TYR A 202 -11.66 16.50 -14.65
CA TYR A 202 -12.92 16.09 -15.29
C TYR A 202 -13.52 17.21 -16.13
N PHE A 203 -13.62 18.41 -15.60
CA PHE A 203 -14.22 19.55 -16.31
C PHE A 203 -13.43 19.96 -17.55
N HIS A 204 -12.12 20.04 -17.44
CA HIS A 204 -11.25 20.47 -18.54
C HIS A 204 -10.96 19.35 -19.56
N GLY A 205 -11.48 18.16 -19.39
CA GLY A 205 -11.24 17.04 -20.29
C GLY A 205 -9.78 16.58 -20.31
N GLN A 206 -9.10 16.66 -19.18
CA GLN A 206 -7.68 16.34 -19.06
C GLN A 206 -7.45 15.04 -18.29
N PRO A 207 -6.44 14.23 -18.68
CA PRO A 207 -6.00 13.13 -17.85
C PRO A 207 -5.30 13.65 -16.59
N ASN A 208 -5.50 12.96 -15.45
CA ASN A 208 -4.64 13.21 -14.31
C ASN A 208 -3.22 12.70 -14.62
N PRO A 209 -2.18 13.55 -14.63
CA PRO A 209 -0.82 13.16 -14.99
C PRO A 209 -0.18 12.16 -14.04
N HIS A 210 -0.73 12.00 -12.83
CA HIS A 210 -0.26 11.07 -11.80
C HIS A 210 -0.98 9.71 -11.83
N LYS A 211 -2.07 9.59 -12.60
CA LYS A 211 -2.85 8.37 -12.76
C LYS A 211 -2.58 7.75 -14.13
N LYS A 212 -1.54 6.93 -14.22
CA LYS A 212 -1.32 6.14 -15.43
C LYS A 212 -2.43 5.11 -15.56
N ARG A 213 -3.35 5.31 -16.48
CA ARG A 213 -4.18 4.23 -16.97
C ARG A 213 -3.39 3.47 -18.03
N GLU A 214 -3.28 2.16 -17.88
CA GLU A 214 -3.02 1.28 -19.01
C GLU A 214 -4.29 1.27 -19.87
N CYS A 215 -4.49 2.32 -20.69
CA CYS A 215 -5.47 2.24 -21.75
C CYS A 215 -4.92 1.25 -22.78
N PRO A 216 -5.57 0.12 -23.04
CA PRO A 216 -5.21 -0.75 -24.14
C PRO A 216 -5.69 -0.10 -25.43
N VAL A 217 -4.98 0.92 -25.90
CA VAL A 217 -5.42 1.71 -27.04
C VAL A 217 -4.38 1.61 -28.14
N ASP A 218 -4.68 0.78 -29.10
CA ASP A 218 -4.05 0.84 -30.41
C ASP A 218 -4.52 2.12 -31.14
N GLY A 219 -3.88 3.26 -30.85
CA GLY A 219 -3.95 4.46 -31.69
C GLY A 219 -5.30 5.20 -31.79
N SER A 220 -6.31 4.89 -30.99
CA SER A 220 -7.62 5.55 -31.04
C SER A 220 -7.64 6.85 -30.22
N ASN A 221 -8.52 7.78 -30.61
CA ASN A 221 -8.77 9.03 -29.92
C ASN A 221 -9.32 8.75 -28.51
N VAL A 222 -8.49 8.95 -27.49
CA VAL A 222 -8.91 8.86 -26.09
C VAL A 222 -9.38 10.23 -25.65
N VAL A 223 -10.59 10.31 -25.12
CA VAL A 223 -11.22 11.53 -24.62
C VAL A 223 -11.42 11.42 -23.12
N TYR A 224 -11.09 12.48 -22.39
CA TYR A 224 -11.21 12.50 -20.93
C TYR A 224 -12.31 13.47 -20.47
N GLY A 225 -12.81 13.22 -19.26
CA GLY A 225 -13.68 14.13 -18.53
C GLY A 225 -14.91 14.55 -19.34
N LEU A 226 -15.32 15.79 -19.13
CA LEU A 226 -16.55 16.34 -19.71
C LEU A 226 -16.54 16.35 -21.25
N ALA A 227 -15.38 16.28 -21.88
CA ALA A 227 -15.26 16.22 -23.34
C ALA A 227 -15.92 14.96 -23.96
N TYR A 228 -16.20 13.91 -23.14
CA TYR A 228 -16.95 12.73 -23.60
C TYR A 228 -18.31 13.07 -24.20
N TYR A 229 -18.93 14.18 -23.79
CA TYR A 229 -20.24 14.59 -24.35
C TYR A 229 -20.19 14.86 -25.84
N ASN A 230 -19.13 15.49 -26.32
CA ASN A 230 -18.98 15.78 -27.73
C ASN A 230 -18.88 14.49 -28.54
N ASP A 231 -18.07 13.55 -28.07
CA ASP A 231 -17.88 12.25 -28.67
C ASP A 231 -19.19 11.42 -28.64
N LEU A 232 -19.87 11.38 -27.48
CA LEU A 232 -21.15 10.68 -27.33
C LEU A 232 -22.26 11.27 -28.23
N LEU A 233 -22.37 12.59 -28.27
CA LEU A 233 -23.36 13.27 -29.13
C LEU A 233 -23.08 13.03 -30.62
N GLU A 234 -21.81 12.98 -31.03
CA GLU A 234 -21.44 12.63 -32.39
C GLU A 234 -21.87 11.21 -32.73
N ILE A 235 -21.60 10.23 -31.86
CA ILE A 235 -21.99 8.83 -32.04
C ILE A 235 -23.50 8.65 -32.10
N VAL A 236 -24.24 9.31 -31.21
CA VAL A 236 -25.73 9.19 -31.16
C VAL A 236 -26.37 9.77 -32.44
N ARG A 237 -25.76 10.78 -33.03
CA ARG A 237 -26.24 11.42 -34.26
C ARG A 237 -25.88 10.68 -35.56
N ASP A 238 -24.82 9.86 -35.52
CA ASP A 238 -24.36 9.07 -36.66
C ASP A 238 -24.98 7.67 -36.63
N ASP A 239 -25.91 7.43 -37.57
CA ASP A 239 -26.58 6.13 -37.67
C ASP A 239 -25.63 4.96 -37.90
N ASN A 240 -24.46 5.18 -38.50
CA ASN A 240 -23.48 4.11 -38.74
C ASN A 240 -22.66 3.78 -37.47
N ARG A 241 -22.53 4.73 -36.55
CA ARG A 241 -21.79 4.56 -35.28
C ARG A 241 -22.70 4.23 -34.09
N TYR A 242 -23.98 4.53 -34.16
CA TYR A 242 -24.91 4.34 -33.05
C TYR A 242 -24.90 2.92 -32.49
N ASP A 243 -24.84 1.91 -33.34
CA ASP A 243 -24.82 0.51 -32.94
C ASP A 243 -23.51 0.10 -32.24
N THR A 244 -22.46 0.94 -32.29
CA THR A 244 -21.22 0.72 -31.51
C THR A 244 -21.33 1.14 -30.06
N LEU A 245 -22.38 1.91 -29.70
CA LEU A 245 -22.60 2.41 -28.33
C LEU A 245 -23.39 1.37 -27.50
N PRO A 246 -22.76 0.68 -26.56
CA PRO A 246 -23.49 -0.24 -25.70
C PRO A 246 -24.34 0.53 -24.66
N TYR A 247 -25.50 -0.01 -24.32
CA TYR A 247 -26.38 0.53 -23.26
C TYR A 247 -25.62 0.78 -21.94
N LYS A 248 -24.60 -0.03 -21.66
CA LYS A 248 -23.70 0.12 -20.52
C LYS A 248 -23.18 1.56 -20.36
N CYS A 249 -22.89 2.26 -21.45
CA CYS A 249 -22.36 3.64 -21.37
C CYS A 249 -23.35 4.59 -20.69
N LEU A 250 -24.66 4.52 -21.00
CA LEU A 250 -25.66 5.34 -20.33
C LEU A 250 -25.80 5.00 -18.84
N PHE A 251 -25.69 3.71 -18.51
CA PHE A 251 -25.75 3.24 -17.15
C PHE A 251 -24.55 3.73 -16.31
N ASP A 252 -23.33 3.62 -16.85
CA ASP A 252 -22.11 4.06 -16.18
C ASP A 252 -22.09 5.59 -16.00
N LEU A 253 -22.62 6.33 -16.98
CA LEU A 253 -22.76 7.79 -16.86
C LEU A 253 -23.76 8.18 -15.78
N HIS A 254 -24.92 7.50 -15.70
CA HIS A 254 -25.87 7.72 -14.60
C HIS A 254 -25.20 7.46 -13.24
N LEU A 255 -24.47 6.37 -13.11
CA LEU A 255 -23.72 6.02 -11.92
C LEU A 255 -22.69 7.10 -11.55
N HIS A 256 -21.96 7.61 -12.54
CA HIS A 256 -21.00 8.70 -12.33
C HIS A 256 -21.69 9.93 -11.73
N LYS A 257 -22.88 10.30 -12.23
CA LYS A 257 -23.63 11.44 -11.70
C LYS A 257 -24.09 11.18 -10.24
N MET A 258 -24.55 9.97 -9.96
CA MET A 258 -24.92 9.58 -8.60
C MET A 258 -23.72 9.64 -7.65
N PHE A 259 -22.54 9.17 -8.09
CA PHE A 259 -21.33 9.24 -7.30
C PHE A 259 -20.88 10.68 -7.02
N LEU A 260 -20.96 11.56 -8.01
CA LEU A 260 -20.65 12.97 -7.81
C LEU A 260 -21.65 13.62 -6.85
N LEU A 261 -22.94 13.35 -7.00
CA LEU A 261 -23.98 13.87 -6.13
C LEU A 261 -23.76 13.46 -4.65
N GLU A 262 -23.44 12.21 -4.40
CA GLU A 262 -23.14 11.73 -3.03
C GLU A 262 -21.90 12.43 -2.43
N ARG A 263 -20.88 12.70 -3.23
CA ARG A 263 -19.72 13.48 -2.81
C ARG A 263 -20.08 14.91 -2.46
N LEU A 264 -20.89 15.57 -3.29
CA LEU A 264 -21.33 16.95 -3.00
C LEU A 264 -22.14 17.00 -1.70
N LYS A 265 -23.02 16.02 -1.44
CA LYS A 265 -23.74 15.89 -0.17
C LYS A 265 -22.79 15.70 1.02
N TYR A 266 -21.77 14.88 0.87
CA TYR A 266 -20.74 14.69 1.89
C TYR A 266 -19.96 16.00 2.16
N ILE A 267 -19.49 16.66 1.09
CA ILE A 267 -18.76 17.94 1.19
C ILE A 267 -19.59 19.00 1.90
N ARG A 268 -20.92 19.04 1.67
CA ARG A 268 -21.81 19.98 2.36
C ARG A 268 -21.74 19.86 3.89
N GLY A 269 -21.48 18.67 4.41
CA GLY A 269 -21.30 18.43 5.86
C GLY A 269 -19.93 18.83 6.40
N LEU A 270 -18.96 19.22 5.58
CA LEU A 270 -17.63 19.60 6.03
C LEU A 270 -17.60 20.99 6.65
N ARG A 271 -16.67 21.17 7.60
CA ARG A 271 -16.44 22.46 8.24
C ARG A 271 -15.97 23.51 7.21
N GLY A 272 -16.60 24.68 7.21
CA GLY A 272 -16.26 25.79 6.32
C GLY A 272 -17.08 25.84 5.03
N ILE A 273 -17.92 24.84 4.76
CA ILE A 273 -18.90 24.83 3.65
C ILE A 273 -20.22 25.42 4.13
N ASN A 274 -20.69 26.49 3.49
CA ASN A 274 -21.90 27.19 3.87
C ASN A 274 -23.15 26.71 3.11
N ASP A 275 -24.33 27.28 3.44
CA ASP A 275 -25.62 26.88 2.84
C ASP A 275 -25.74 27.18 1.35
N GLU A 276 -24.92 28.08 0.80
CA GLU A 276 -24.87 28.35 -0.64
C GLU A 276 -24.52 27.10 -1.45
N PHE A 277 -23.72 26.19 -0.87
CA PHE A 277 -23.32 24.94 -1.53
C PHE A 277 -24.52 24.04 -1.84
N GLU A 278 -25.64 24.16 -1.11
CA GLU A 278 -26.87 23.41 -1.37
C GLU A 278 -27.42 23.67 -2.79
N THR A 279 -27.20 24.88 -3.33
CA THR A 279 -27.63 25.22 -4.68
C THR A 279 -26.94 24.35 -5.74
N PHE A 280 -25.69 23.95 -5.50
CA PHE A 280 -24.94 23.05 -6.39
C PHE A 280 -25.45 21.62 -6.30
N ILE A 281 -25.82 21.16 -5.07
CA ILE A 281 -26.42 19.83 -4.88
C ILE A 281 -27.71 19.73 -5.65
N LEU A 282 -28.61 20.70 -5.49
CA LEU A 282 -29.90 20.74 -6.20
C LEU A 282 -29.73 20.77 -7.73
N ALA A 283 -28.79 21.57 -8.23
CA ALA A 283 -28.48 21.60 -9.66
C ALA A 283 -27.96 20.24 -10.16
N PHE A 284 -27.10 19.59 -9.39
CA PHE A 284 -26.54 18.29 -9.76
C PHE A 284 -27.57 17.14 -9.63
N GLU A 285 -28.53 17.25 -8.72
CA GLU A 285 -29.68 16.33 -8.64
C GLU A 285 -30.51 16.35 -9.93
N GLU A 286 -30.74 17.53 -10.51
CA GLU A 286 -31.46 17.62 -11.80
C GLU A 286 -30.66 16.96 -12.93
N ILE A 287 -29.33 17.10 -12.94
CA ILE A 287 -28.47 16.40 -13.91
C ILE A 287 -28.59 14.88 -13.73
N ALA A 288 -28.50 14.36 -12.52
CA ALA A 288 -28.66 12.93 -12.24
C ALA A 288 -30.04 12.41 -12.69
N LYS A 289 -31.11 13.17 -12.46
CA LYS A 289 -32.46 12.85 -12.95
C LYS A 289 -32.54 12.83 -14.49
N MET A 290 -31.79 13.65 -15.21
CA MET A 290 -31.74 13.56 -16.67
C MET A 290 -31.20 12.21 -17.14
N TYR A 291 -30.14 11.69 -16.50
CA TYR A 291 -29.60 10.36 -16.83
C TYR A 291 -30.55 9.22 -16.43
N GLU A 292 -31.21 9.33 -15.28
CA GLU A 292 -32.26 8.39 -14.91
C GLU A 292 -33.37 8.37 -15.97
N ARG A 293 -33.79 9.55 -16.43
CA ARG A 293 -34.80 9.69 -17.50
C ARG A 293 -34.35 9.08 -18.82
N MET A 294 -33.07 9.23 -19.23
CA MET A 294 -32.51 8.58 -20.42
C MET A 294 -32.64 7.05 -20.32
N ASN A 295 -32.26 6.48 -19.18
CA ASN A 295 -32.40 5.04 -18.93
C ASN A 295 -33.87 4.56 -18.94
N MET A 296 -34.77 5.30 -18.30
CA MET A 296 -36.19 4.98 -18.31
C MET A 296 -36.85 5.07 -19.69
N LEU A 297 -36.45 6.06 -20.49
CA LEU A 297 -36.89 6.18 -21.87
C LEU A 297 -36.38 5.01 -22.72
N ASN A 298 -35.11 4.63 -22.61
CA ASN A 298 -34.60 3.45 -23.31
C ASN A 298 -35.42 2.20 -22.98
N MET A 299 -35.68 1.94 -21.70
CA MET A 299 -36.53 0.82 -21.27
C MET A 299 -37.92 0.88 -21.87
N LYS A 300 -38.55 2.05 -21.86
CA LYS A 300 -39.90 2.25 -22.41
C LYS A 300 -39.95 1.95 -23.92
N TYR A 301 -39.05 2.50 -24.68
CA TYR A 301 -39.03 2.28 -26.14
C TYR A 301 -38.72 0.81 -26.47
N ASN A 302 -37.80 0.19 -25.73
CA ASN A 302 -37.46 -1.22 -25.95
C ASN A 302 -38.63 -2.17 -25.59
N ILE A 303 -39.36 -1.92 -24.50
CA ILE A 303 -40.57 -2.71 -24.15
C ILE A 303 -41.59 -2.62 -25.26
N VAL A 304 -41.86 -1.43 -25.77
CA VAL A 304 -42.82 -1.24 -26.86
C VAL A 304 -42.42 -1.94 -28.16
N ALA A 305 -41.11 -1.94 -28.45
CA ALA A 305 -40.52 -2.59 -29.62
C ALA A 305 -40.28 -4.09 -29.47
N GLY A 306 -40.46 -4.65 -28.28
CA GLY A 306 -40.10 -6.06 -27.99
C GLY A 306 -38.59 -6.32 -27.99
N ILE A 307 -37.77 -5.30 -27.75
CA ILE A 307 -36.32 -5.37 -27.73
C ILE A 307 -35.87 -5.56 -26.26
N PRO A 308 -34.79 -6.30 -25.99
CA PRO A 308 -34.25 -6.42 -24.63
C PRO A 308 -33.86 -5.07 -24.00
N PRO A 309 -34.16 -4.83 -22.72
CA PRO A 309 -33.96 -3.53 -22.07
C PRO A 309 -32.49 -3.10 -21.95
N TYR A 310 -31.56 -4.03 -22.11
CA TYR A 310 -30.12 -3.83 -22.02
C TYR A 310 -29.42 -3.55 -23.37
N VAL A 311 -30.20 -3.20 -24.38
CA VAL A 311 -29.73 -2.71 -25.70
C VAL A 311 -30.18 -1.27 -25.83
N LEU A 312 -29.40 -0.44 -26.51
CA LEU A 312 -29.90 0.89 -26.87
C LEU A 312 -31.00 0.78 -27.92
N SER A 313 -32.07 1.51 -27.70
CA SER A 313 -33.22 1.49 -28.61
C SER A 313 -32.81 2.06 -29.96
N PRO A 314 -33.05 1.34 -31.07
CA PRO A 314 -32.80 1.87 -32.42
C PRO A 314 -33.86 2.87 -32.90
N ASP A 315 -34.89 3.13 -32.10
CA ASP A 315 -36.00 4.01 -32.44
C ASP A 315 -35.55 5.45 -32.62
N SER A 316 -35.93 6.08 -33.75
CA SER A 316 -35.52 7.45 -34.09
C SER A 316 -36.05 8.48 -33.08
N GLY A 317 -37.26 8.28 -32.56
CA GLY A 317 -37.83 9.16 -31.52
C GLY A 317 -37.11 9.02 -30.17
N PHE A 318 -36.54 7.85 -29.88
CA PHE A 318 -35.64 7.67 -28.74
C PHE A 318 -34.32 8.43 -29.00
N LYS A 319 -33.66 8.23 -30.12
CA LYS A 319 -32.41 8.92 -30.49
C LYS A 319 -32.53 10.43 -30.36
N GLU A 320 -33.63 11.01 -30.91
CA GLU A 320 -33.89 12.44 -30.82
C GLU A 320 -34.00 12.91 -29.35
N LYS A 321 -34.77 12.20 -28.52
CA LYS A 321 -34.91 12.53 -27.08
C LYS A 321 -33.62 12.33 -26.31
N LEU A 322 -32.86 11.28 -26.61
CA LEU A 322 -31.55 11.04 -26.02
C LEU A 322 -30.59 12.19 -26.31
N THR A 323 -30.54 12.63 -27.60
CA THR A 323 -29.72 13.77 -28.01
C THR A 323 -30.10 15.04 -27.24
N GLN A 324 -31.41 15.36 -27.17
CA GLN A 324 -31.89 16.54 -26.44
C GLN A 324 -31.51 16.49 -24.95
N LEU A 325 -31.66 15.34 -24.28
CA LEU A 325 -31.31 15.18 -22.87
C LEU A 325 -29.80 15.25 -22.64
N LEU A 326 -29.00 14.70 -23.54
CA LEU A 326 -27.53 14.80 -23.48
C LEU A 326 -27.07 16.24 -23.64
N GLU A 327 -27.62 17.01 -24.58
CA GLU A 327 -27.33 18.43 -24.77
C GLU A 327 -27.69 19.25 -23.52
N GLN A 328 -28.87 18.99 -22.93
CA GLN A 328 -29.33 19.65 -21.70
C GLN A 328 -28.39 19.32 -20.52
N ALA A 329 -28.01 18.05 -20.37
CA ALA A 329 -27.10 17.61 -19.32
C ALA A 329 -25.70 18.23 -19.49
N TYR A 330 -25.19 18.26 -20.73
CA TYR A 330 -23.90 18.92 -21.04
C TYR A 330 -23.92 20.39 -20.67
N GLN A 331 -24.97 21.12 -21.09
CA GLN A 331 -25.11 22.54 -20.76
C GLN A 331 -25.17 22.77 -19.25
N ALA A 332 -25.95 21.97 -18.53
CA ALA A 332 -26.11 22.07 -17.09
C ALA A 332 -24.80 21.77 -16.34
N GLU A 333 -24.04 20.75 -16.76
CA GLU A 333 -22.74 20.44 -16.16
C GLU A 333 -21.70 21.50 -16.49
N SER A 334 -21.66 21.98 -17.74
CA SER A 334 -20.76 23.05 -18.16
C SER A 334 -20.97 24.37 -17.40
N ASP A 335 -22.18 24.59 -16.88
CA ASP A 335 -22.52 25.76 -16.08
C ASP A 335 -22.21 25.53 -14.58
N VAL A 336 -22.57 24.38 -14.02
CA VAL A 336 -22.51 24.15 -12.57
C VAL A 336 -21.13 23.72 -12.09
N VAL A 337 -20.42 22.85 -12.84
CA VAL A 337 -19.14 22.29 -12.39
C VAL A 337 -18.06 23.35 -12.17
N PRO A 338 -17.84 24.33 -13.08
CA PRO A 338 -16.84 25.40 -12.85
C PRO A 338 -17.19 26.27 -11.63
N ARG A 339 -18.48 26.46 -11.34
CA ARG A 339 -18.92 27.19 -10.14
C ARG A 339 -18.62 26.42 -8.86
N ILE A 340 -18.81 25.09 -8.88
CA ILE A 340 -18.40 24.22 -7.78
C ILE A 340 -16.88 24.32 -7.56
N ILE A 341 -16.08 24.19 -8.62
CA ILE A 341 -14.62 24.29 -8.55
C ILE A 341 -14.21 25.63 -7.95
N ALA A 342 -14.77 26.73 -8.44
CA ALA A 342 -14.46 28.08 -7.92
C ALA A 342 -14.81 28.22 -6.44
N TYR A 343 -16.01 27.76 -6.03
CA TYR A 343 -16.44 27.79 -4.62
C TYR A 343 -15.50 26.97 -3.73
N LEU A 344 -15.17 25.74 -4.14
CA LEU A 344 -14.27 24.87 -3.38
C LEU A 344 -12.86 25.44 -3.32
N THR A 345 -12.36 26.04 -4.40
CA THR A 345 -11.08 26.75 -4.41
C THR A 345 -11.03 27.87 -3.36
N ASP A 346 -12.10 28.65 -3.23
CA ASP A 346 -12.19 29.70 -2.20
C ASP A 346 -12.32 29.13 -0.78
N ALA A 347 -13.04 28.01 -0.61
CA ALA A 347 -13.12 27.31 0.67
C ALA A 347 -11.76 26.74 1.11
N ILE A 348 -11.02 26.14 0.18
CA ILE A 348 -9.69 25.58 0.40
C ILE A 348 -8.70 26.71 0.75
N LYS A 349 -8.72 27.85 0.03
CA LYS A 349 -7.88 29.01 0.35
C LYS A 349 -8.10 29.52 1.78
N LYS A 350 -9.32 29.46 2.27
CA LYS A 350 -9.64 29.83 3.66
C LYS A 350 -9.14 28.79 4.67
N GLN A 351 -9.11 27.53 4.28
CA GLN A 351 -8.62 26.44 5.11
C GLN A 351 -7.09 26.35 5.14
N TYR A 352 -6.45 26.68 4.01
CA TYR A 352 -4.98 26.66 3.86
C TYR A 352 -4.46 28.08 3.74
N PRO A 353 -4.04 28.72 4.85
CA PRO A 353 -3.49 30.07 4.81
C PRO A 353 -2.23 30.10 3.95
N ASN A 354 -2.08 31.17 3.16
CA ASN A 354 -0.90 31.36 2.35
C ASN A 354 0.33 31.57 3.23
N GLN A 355 1.37 30.76 3.03
CA GLN A 355 2.61 30.76 3.82
C GLN A 355 3.83 31.24 2.98
N LEU A 356 3.61 32.00 1.91
CA LEU A 356 4.72 32.52 1.10
C LEU A 356 5.74 33.34 1.92
N ASP A 357 5.30 33.98 3.00
CA ASP A 357 6.17 34.75 3.90
C ASP A 357 7.19 33.83 4.65
N ASP A 358 6.92 32.54 4.74
CA ASP A 358 7.83 31.56 5.33
C ASP A 358 8.95 31.12 4.37
N PHE A 359 8.95 31.68 3.16
CA PHE A 359 9.94 31.37 2.12
C PHE A 359 10.64 32.62 1.61
N THR A 360 11.90 32.44 1.22
CA THR A 360 12.57 33.43 0.36
C THR A 360 12.22 33.06 -1.08
N VAL A 361 11.64 34.01 -1.83
CA VAL A 361 11.19 33.82 -3.19
C VAL A 361 12.16 34.51 -4.15
N GLU A 362 12.73 33.77 -5.09
CA GLU A 362 13.53 34.29 -6.18
C GLU A 362 12.83 33.98 -7.49
N GLN A 363 12.63 34.97 -8.35
CA GLN A 363 11.99 34.81 -9.64
C GLN A 363 12.96 35.19 -10.76
N SER A 364 13.12 34.31 -11.73
CA SER A 364 13.88 34.50 -12.95
C SER A 364 12.99 34.26 -14.18
N GLU A 365 13.48 34.52 -15.39
CA GLU A 365 12.74 34.20 -16.60
C GLU A 365 12.46 32.67 -16.67
N GLY A 366 11.22 32.30 -16.43
CA GLY A 366 10.74 30.92 -16.52
C GLY A 366 10.74 30.09 -15.26
N ASP A 367 11.43 30.50 -14.19
CA ASP A 367 11.54 29.75 -12.95
C ASP A 367 11.21 30.61 -11.70
N ILE A 368 10.52 29.99 -10.73
CA ILE A 368 10.32 30.54 -9.39
C ILE A 368 11.02 29.59 -8.42
N MET A 369 11.98 30.12 -7.66
CA MET A 369 12.68 29.39 -6.61
C MET A 369 12.20 29.83 -5.24
N LEU A 370 11.90 28.86 -4.38
CA LEU A 370 11.41 29.07 -3.02
C LEU A 370 12.38 28.39 -2.05
N TYR A 371 12.93 29.15 -1.11
CA TYR A 371 13.83 28.65 -0.08
C TYR A 371 13.13 28.75 1.28
N PRO A 372 12.85 27.62 1.96
CA PRO A 372 12.24 27.63 3.28
C PRO A 372 13.09 28.44 4.27
N ARG A 373 12.44 29.25 5.12
CA ARG A 373 13.07 29.96 6.25
C ARG A 373 12.97 29.17 7.56
N PHE A 374 12.61 27.91 7.48
CA PHE A 374 12.44 26.97 8.59
C PHE A 374 13.19 25.67 8.27
N ASP A 375 13.44 24.86 9.28
CA ASP A 375 14.15 23.56 9.17
C ASP A 375 13.24 22.38 9.59
N ASP A 376 11.94 22.50 9.34
CA ASP A 376 10.96 21.45 9.67
C ASP A 376 10.81 20.45 8.53
N PHE A 377 10.38 19.22 8.86
CA PHE A 377 9.92 18.28 7.87
C PHE A 377 8.55 18.73 7.32
N ILE A 378 8.37 18.58 6.01
CA ILE A 378 7.13 18.87 5.32
C ILE A 378 6.50 17.55 4.88
N SER A 379 5.22 17.33 5.20
CA SER A 379 4.44 16.15 4.80
C SER A 379 3.47 16.43 3.66
N GLN A 380 3.17 17.70 3.38
CA GLN A 380 2.23 18.08 2.33
C GLN A 380 2.58 19.47 1.78
N ILE A 381 2.41 19.63 0.48
CA ILE A 381 2.48 20.94 -0.21
C ILE A 381 1.17 21.16 -0.95
N SER A 382 0.51 22.28 -0.69
CA SER A 382 -0.61 22.79 -1.47
C SER A 382 -0.17 24.07 -2.19
N ILE A 383 -0.34 24.09 -3.52
CA ILE A 383 0.18 25.15 -4.36
C ILE A 383 -0.89 25.63 -5.35
N CYS A 384 -0.96 26.94 -5.58
CA CYS A 384 -1.76 27.54 -6.64
C CYS A 384 -0.85 28.38 -7.53
N ILE A 385 -0.72 27.97 -8.78
CA ILE A 385 0.16 28.61 -9.77
C ILE A 385 -0.70 29.33 -10.82
N GLY A 386 -0.23 30.46 -11.30
CA GLY A 386 -0.84 31.20 -12.41
C GLY A 386 -0.61 30.51 -13.75
N ASN A 387 -1.03 31.16 -14.83
CA ASN A 387 -0.89 30.65 -16.19
C ASN A 387 0.56 30.26 -16.51
N PRO A 388 0.79 29.22 -17.34
CA PRO A 388 2.11 28.92 -17.84
C PRO A 388 2.66 30.09 -18.66
N ILE A 389 3.98 30.17 -18.77
CA ILE A 389 4.66 31.14 -19.65
C ILE A 389 4.54 30.69 -21.11
N ASP A 390 4.69 29.40 -21.34
CA ASP A 390 4.52 28.74 -22.61
C ASP A 390 3.44 27.64 -22.48
N ASP A 391 2.31 27.80 -23.17
CA ASP A 391 1.17 26.87 -23.10
C ASP A 391 1.50 25.48 -23.68
N ALA A 392 2.55 25.34 -24.48
CA ALA A 392 3.01 24.07 -25.02
C ALA A 392 3.85 23.25 -24.02
N VAL A 393 4.28 23.87 -22.91
CA VAL A 393 5.13 23.23 -21.91
C VAL A 393 4.37 23.16 -20.57
N PRO A 394 4.25 21.98 -19.95
CA PRO A 394 3.59 21.88 -18.65
C PRO A 394 4.38 22.61 -17.56
N VAL A 395 3.66 23.22 -16.60
CA VAL A 395 4.27 23.72 -15.39
C VAL A 395 4.84 22.55 -14.59
N LYS A 396 6.06 22.68 -14.08
CA LYS A 396 6.75 21.64 -13.32
C LYS A 396 7.11 22.16 -11.92
N LEU A 397 6.68 21.44 -10.91
CA LEU A 397 7.11 21.60 -9.52
C LEU A 397 8.21 20.57 -9.23
N GLN A 398 9.40 21.03 -8.86
CA GLN A 398 10.51 20.17 -8.51
C GLN A 398 10.97 20.49 -7.09
N LEU A 399 11.21 19.44 -6.29
CA LEU A 399 11.68 19.53 -4.92
C LEU A 399 13.19 19.23 -4.83
N SER A 400 13.86 19.75 -3.83
CA SER A 400 15.30 19.55 -3.62
C SER A 400 15.72 18.09 -3.41
N ASN A 401 14.79 17.22 -3.02
CA ASN A 401 14.98 15.77 -2.91
C ASN A 401 14.83 15.01 -4.24
N GLY A 402 14.65 15.72 -5.37
CA GLY A 402 14.54 15.15 -6.72
C GLY A 402 13.13 14.80 -7.18
N TYR A 403 12.12 14.86 -6.32
CA TYR A 403 10.74 14.63 -6.74
C TYR A 403 10.24 15.74 -7.64
N CYS A 404 9.44 15.35 -8.63
CA CYS A 404 8.83 16.26 -9.59
C CYS A 404 7.33 16.01 -9.68
N TYR A 405 6.57 17.10 -9.71
CA TYR A 405 5.12 17.09 -9.88
C TYR A 405 4.73 18.03 -11.02
N TYR A 406 3.56 17.80 -11.58
CA TYR A 406 3.04 18.63 -12.66
C TYR A 406 1.69 19.20 -12.21
N PRO A 407 1.66 20.45 -11.72
CA PRO A 407 0.44 21.14 -11.36
C PRO A 407 -0.54 21.17 -12.53
N GLY A 408 -1.83 21.11 -12.21
CA GLY A 408 -2.91 21.11 -13.19
C GLY A 408 -3.16 22.49 -13.81
N SER A 409 -4.44 22.86 -13.93
CA SER A 409 -4.84 24.11 -14.55
C SER A 409 -4.42 25.32 -13.73
N ALA A 410 -4.09 26.41 -14.42
CA ALA A 410 -3.76 27.68 -13.79
C ALA A 410 -4.90 28.19 -12.89
N GLY A 411 -4.54 28.61 -11.69
CA GLY A 411 -5.49 29.13 -10.69
C GLY A 411 -6.11 28.06 -9.80
N ASP A 412 -5.95 26.77 -10.11
CA ASP A 412 -6.37 25.67 -9.25
C ASP A 412 -5.37 25.44 -8.10
N ILE A 413 -5.84 24.83 -7.01
CA ILE A 413 -5.00 24.44 -5.91
C ILE A 413 -4.67 22.95 -6.08
N ASP A 414 -3.40 22.67 -6.30
CA ASP A 414 -2.87 21.32 -6.31
C ASP A 414 -2.25 20.97 -4.97
N THR A 415 -2.62 19.82 -4.42
CA THR A 415 -2.08 19.31 -3.16
C THR A 415 -1.32 18.03 -3.40
N TYR A 416 -0.11 17.96 -2.87
CA TYR A 416 0.79 16.82 -2.98
C TYR A 416 1.15 16.34 -1.58
N SER A 417 0.73 15.13 -1.24
CA SER A 417 1.23 14.44 -0.05
C SER A 417 2.68 14.01 -0.32
N LEU A 418 3.54 14.35 0.60
CA LEU A 418 4.96 14.03 0.55
C LEU A 418 5.27 12.97 1.60
N ARG A 419 6.25 12.13 1.31
CA ARG A 419 6.96 11.52 2.43
C ARG A 419 7.62 12.66 3.21
N PRO A 420 7.52 12.71 4.55
CA PRO A 420 8.13 13.77 5.33
C PRO A 420 9.57 14.02 4.90
N THR A 421 9.86 15.24 4.50
CA THR A 421 11.16 15.62 3.93
C THR A 421 11.55 17.03 4.33
N LYS A 422 12.82 17.26 4.62
CA LYS A 422 13.40 18.60 4.77
C LYS A 422 13.75 19.12 3.37
N LEU A 423 13.13 20.20 2.97
CA LEU A 423 13.37 20.80 1.68
C LEU A 423 14.38 21.95 1.80
N GLN A 424 15.39 21.93 0.95
CA GLN A 424 16.33 23.05 0.80
C GLN A 424 15.76 24.11 -0.15
N TRP A 425 15.01 23.67 -1.15
CA TRP A 425 14.36 24.54 -2.11
C TRP A 425 13.19 23.82 -2.81
N ILE A 426 12.26 24.63 -3.32
CA ILE A 426 11.20 24.21 -4.24
C ILE A 426 11.37 25.03 -5.50
N LYS A 427 11.38 24.39 -6.68
CA LYS A 427 11.48 25.04 -7.98
C LYS A 427 10.19 24.85 -8.76
N ILE A 428 9.65 25.95 -9.29
CA ILE A 428 8.52 25.95 -10.21
C ILE A 428 9.03 26.44 -11.55
N SER A 429 8.99 25.58 -12.58
CA SER A 429 9.40 25.91 -13.95
C SER A 429 8.19 26.14 -14.82
N ASN A 430 8.26 27.10 -15.74
CA ASN A 430 7.20 27.54 -16.63
C ASN A 430 5.95 28.10 -15.94
N GLY A 431 6.03 28.48 -14.67
CA GLY A 431 4.95 29.16 -13.95
C GLY A 431 5.11 30.68 -14.01
N LYS A 432 4.09 31.41 -14.48
CA LYS A 432 4.12 32.87 -14.61
C LYS A 432 4.06 33.56 -13.26
N SER A 433 3.34 32.99 -12.30
CA SER A 433 3.17 33.53 -10.95
C SER A 433 2.79 32.42 -9.98
N LEU A 434 3.13 32.63 -8.72
CA LEU A 434 2.71 31.80 -7.60
C LEU A 434 1.69 32.58 -6.78
N HIS A 435 0.47 32.04 -6.69
CA HIS A 435 -0.64 32.72 -6.01
C HIS A 435 -0.81 32.28 -4.57
N MET A 436 -0.48 31.02 -4.26
CA MET A 436 -0.57 30.45 -2.92
C MET A 436 0.44 29.32 -2.76
N LEU A 437 1.05 29.23 -1.60
CA LEU A 437 1.80 28.10 -1.11
C LEU A 437 1.38 27.82 0.33
N HIS A 438 1.00 26.61 0.63
CA HIS A 438 0.78 26.11 1.98
C HIS A 438 1.55 24.80 2.16
N VAL A 439 2.21 24.66 3.29
CA VAL A 439 2.95 23.43 3.65
C VAL A 439 2.46 22.96 5.01
N VAL A 440 2.24 21.66 5.11
CA VAL A 440 2.00 21.01 6.40
C VAL A 440 3.35 20.62 6.95
N ARG A 441 3.75 21.29 8.03
CA ARG A 441 4.97 20.99 8.77
C ARG A 441 4.66 19.94 9.81
N LEU A 442 5.53 18.96 9.92
CA LEU A 442 5.54 18.07 11.06
C LEU A 442 6.23 18.84 12.18
N ASN A 443 5.44 19.42 13.07
CA ASN A 443 5.96 19.99 14.31
C ASN A 443 6.60 18.86 15.12
N ASP A 444 7.54 19.19 16.02
CA ASP A 444 8.17 18.28 17.00
C ASP A 444 7.17 17.47 17.87
N GLN A 445 5.86 17.66 17.69
CA GLN A 445 4.78 16.94 18.36
C GLN A 445 4.22 15.76 17.59
N THR A 446 4.54 15.57 16.30
CA THR A 446 4.51 14.22 15.74
C THR A 446 5.81 13.57 16.15
N GLU A 447 5.86 13.15 17.41
CA GLU A 447 6.91 12.27 17.89
C GLU A 447 7.04 11.16 16.87
N THR A 448 8.20 11.11 16.22
CA THR A 448 8.72 9.89 15.64
C THR A 448 8.91 8.95 16.83
N THR A 449 7.81 8.34 17.27
CA THR A 449 7.85 7.48 18.44
C THR A 449 8.56 6.20 18.06
N PRO A 450 9.33 5.59 18.96
CA PRO A 450 9.88 4.24 18.81
C PRO A 450 8.85 3.20 18.35
N ASP A 451 7.56 3.43 18.63
CA ASP A 451 6.42 2.60 18.20
C ASP A 451 6.20 2.53 16.67
N SER A 452 6.83 3.41 15.89
CA SER A 452 6.72 3.36 14.43
C SER A 452 7.30 2.08 13.79
N CYS A 453 8.17 1.37 14.52
CA CYS A 453 8.73 0.08 14.09
C CYS A 453 8.00 -1.14 14.67
N SER A 454 6.80 -0.99 15.23
CA SER A 454 6.03 -2.11 15.77
C SER A 454 5.81 -3.20 14.72
N LEU A 455 5.73 -4.47 15.15
CA LEU A 455 5.63 -5.61 14.24
C LEU A 455 4.39 -5.56 13.32
N GLU A 456 3.36 -4.82 13.70
CA GLU A 456 2.15 -4.61 12.89
C GLU A 456 2.42 -3.83 11.58
N HIS A 457 3.49 -3.06 11.52
CA HIS A 457 3.90 -2.31 10.33
C HIS A 457 4.82 -3.12 9.40
N TRP A 458 5.26 -4.30 9.84
CA TRP A 458 6.09 -5.19 9.04
C TRP A 458 5.25 -6.12 8.18
N ARG A 459 5.67 -6.32 6.94
CA ARG A 459 5.02 -7.28 6.04
C ARG A 459 6.04 -8.14 5.30
N PRO A 460 5.75 -9.44 5.12
CA PRO A 460 6.58 -10.32 4.30
C PRO A 460 6.42 -9.95 2.81
N LEU A 461 7.51 -10.03 2.05
CA LEU A 461 7.47 -9.82 0.59
C LEU A 461 8.03 -10.97 -0.21
N ASN A 462 9.10 -11.61 0.23
CA ASN A 462 9.78 -12.63 -0.57
C ASN A 462 10.23 -13.80 0.30
N HIS A 463 10.04 -15.02 -0.20
CA HIS A 463 10.46 -16.29 0.41
C HIS A 463 10.06 -16.46 1.90
N ILE A 464 8.90 -15.95 2.27
CA ILE A 464 8.33 -16.05 3.61
C ILE A 464 6.89 -16.55 3.52
N ASP A 465 6.61 -17.65 4.20
CA ASP A 465 5.30 -18.26 4.34
C ASP A 465 4.80 -18.19 5.79
N ASP A 466 3.52 -18.46 5.99
CA ASP A 466 2.88 -18.64 7.30
C ASP A 466 3.06 -17.44 8.25
N TRP A 467 3.20 -16.22 7.71
CA TRP A 467 3.31 -15.00 8.51
C TRP A 467 2.08 -14.78 9.39
N GLN A 468 2.29 -14.70 10.68
CA GLN A 468 1.25 -14.39 11.65
C GLN A 468 1.84 -13.61 12.83
N ILE A 469 1.03 -12.73 13.42
CA ILE A 469 1.36 -12.01 14.65
C ILE A 469 0.38 -12.48 15.72
N ARG A 470 0.91 -13.02 16.83
CA ARG A 470 0.13 -13.43 18.02
C ARG A 470 0.88 -12.99 19.27
N ASP A 471 0.17 -12.42 20.23
CA ASP A 471 0.75 -11.96 21.49
C ASP A 471 2.00 -11.08 21.31
N SER A 472 1.96 -10.18 20.30
CA SER A 472 3.06 -9.29 19.90
C SER A 472 4.32 -10.00 19.39
N VAL A 473 4.23 -11.28 18.98
CA VAL A 473 5.31 -12.03 18.34
C VAL A 473 4.92 -12.33 16.90
N ALA A 474 5.79 -12.00 15.97
CA ALA A 474 5.65 -12.38 14.56
C ALA A 474 6.36 -13.72 14.33
N THR A 475 5.62 -14.70 13.80
CA THR A 475 6.16 -16.02 13.45
C THR A 475 5.96 -16.29 11.96
N PHE A 476 6.93 -16.95 11.33
CA PHE A 476 6.89 -17.26 9.90
C PHE A 476 7.88 -18.37 9.53
N CYS A 477 7.71 -18.93 8.33
CA CYS A 477 8.63 -19.89 7.74
C CYS A 477 9.38 -19.25 6.56
N ILE A 478 10.69 -19.49 6.48
CA ILE A 478 11.50 -19.17 5.32
C ILE A 478 11.42 -20.33 4.33
N ASN A 479 11.13 -20.04 3.05
CA ASN A 479 10.96 -21.04 1.99
C ASN A 479 11.89 -20.84 0.78
N GLY A 480 12.95 -20.00 0.90
CA GLY A 480 13.86 -19.75 -0.19
C GLY A 480 15.14 -18.99 0.23
N ILE A 481 15.94 -18.59 -0.76
CA ILE A 481 17.30 -18.09 -0.55
C ILE A 481 17.42 -16.57 -0.36
N ASP A 482 16.35 -15.81 -0.55
CA ASP A 482 16.32 -14.34 -0.42
C ASP A 482 15.06 -13.92 0.36
N PRO A 483 14.91 -14.35 1.64
CA PRO A 483 13.77 -13.98 2.44
C PRO A 483 13.90 -12.55 2.94
N TYR A 484 12.84 -11.74 2.82
CA TYR A 484 12.83 -10.43 3.43
C TYR A 484 11.45 -9.91 3.82
N LEU A 485 11.49 -9.05 4.82
CA LEU A 485 10.37 -8.30 5.39
C LEU A 485 10.63 -6.81 5.17
N ILE A 486 9.58 -6.04 5.01
CA ILE A 486 9.69 -4.58 4.97
C ILE A 486 8.76 -3.91 5.96
N CYS A 487 9.22 -2.77 6.48
CA CYS A 487 8.44 -1.83 7.27
C CYS A 487 8.45 -0.49 6.53
N GLU A 488 7.30 -0.11 6.00
CA GLU A 488 7.11 1.13 5.23
C GLU A 488 6.31 2.15 6.04
N GLY A 489 6.48 3.42 5.69
CA GLY A 489 5.73 4.50 6.33
C GLY A 489 6.21 4.83 7.74
N ILE A 490 7.40 4.38 8.10
CA ILE A 490 8.10 4.82 9.32
C ILE A 490 8.76 6.18 9.06
N TYR A 491 8.93 6.94 10.13
CA TYR A 491 9.58 8.24 10.07
C TYR A 491 10.54 8.36 11.25
N VAL A 492 11.75 7.83 11.09
CA VAL A 492 12.78 7.81 12.12
C VAL A 492 13.83 8.87 11.81
N ASP A 493 13.97 9.86 12.69
CA ASP A 493 15.08 10.83 12.62
C ASP A 493 16.39 10.11 12.96
N ALA A 494 17.23 9.87 11.95
CA ALA A 494 18.47 9.13 12.08
C ALA A 494 19.48 9.80 13.05
N ALA A 495 19.45 11.15 13.17
CA ALA A 495 20.32 11.87 14.09
C ALA A 495 19.88 11.71 15.56
N LYS A 496 18.57 11.56 15.79
CA LYS A 496 18.01 11.37 17.13
C LYS A 496 18.07 9.91 17.57
N TYR A 497 17.86 8.96 16.66
CA TYR A 497 17.75 7.54 16.95
C TYR A 497 18.83 6.72 16.24
N PRO A 498 20.07 6.72 16.77
CA PRO A 498 21.18 6.04 16.09
C PRO A 498 21.23 4.52 16.34
N TYR A 499 20.38 3.98 17.21
CA TYR A 499 20.46 2.58 17.62
C TYR A 499 19.20 1.80 17.25
N ILE A 500 19.39 0.56 16.78
CA ILE A 500 18.31 -0.40 16.51
C ILE A 500 18.58 -1.66 17.30
N THR A 501 17.55 -2.18 17.98
CA THR A 501 17.58 -3.49 18.60
C THR A 501 16.53 -4.38 17.94
N ILE A 502 16.95 -5.58 17.51
CA ILE A 502 16.08 -6.60 16.89
C ILE A 502 16.13 -7.83 17.78
N GLU A 503 15.00 -8.22 18.37
CA GLU A 503 14.89 -9.45 19.12
C GLU A 503 14.23 -10.52 18.29
N TYR A 504 15.00 -11.52 17.88
CA TYR A 504 14.43 -12.66 17.15
C TYR A 504 15.27 -13.94 17.33
N GLY A 505 14.68 -15.07 16.95
CA GLY A 505 15.32 -16.37 16.88
C GLY A 505 14.94 -17.11 15.61
N THR A 506 15.86 -17.95 15.11
CA THR A 506 15.65 -18.80 13.95
C THR A 506 16.42 -20.11 14.10
N ASP A 507 15.86 -21.21 13.57
CA ASP A 507 16.54 -22.50 13.45
C ASP A 507 17.38 -22.63 12.16
N ASP A 508 17.49 -21.54 11.40
CA ASP A 508 18.26 -21.52 10.17
C ASP A 508 19.77 -21.69 10.42
N LEU A 509 20.43 -22.30 9.45
CA LEU A 509 21.87 -22.53 9.50
C LEU A 509 22.71 -21.32 9.07
N SER A 510 22.07 -20.24 8.64
CA SER A 510 22.76 -18.97 8.36
C SER A 510 23.39 -18.41 9.64
N ASP A 511 24.52 -17.77 9.48
CA ASP A 511 25.23 -17.08 10.57
C ASP A 511 25.09 -15.55 10.50
N ARG A 512 24.28 -15.04 9.56
CA ARG A 512 24.15 -13.61 9.29
C ARG A 512 22.74 -13.23 8.91
N ALA A 513 22.36 -12.00 9.31
CA ALA A 513 21.20 -11.28 8.85
C ALA A 513 21.63 -9.92 8.28
N GLN A 514 20.69 -9.26 7.58
CA GLN A 514 20.92 -7.95 6.99
C GLN A 514 19.75 -7.01 7.27
N LEU A 515 20.08 -5.76 7.59
CA LEU A 515 19.12 -4.69 7.69
C LEU A 515 19.47 -3.59 6.69
N TYR A 516 18.57 -3.34 5.77
CA TYR A 516 18.62 -2.22 4.82
C TYR A 516 17.69 -1.11 5.27
N PHE A 517 17.99 0.11 4.85
CA PHE A 517 17.10 1.25 5.07
C PHE A 517 17.04 2.16 3.84
N MET A 518 15.99 2.95 3.78
CA MET A 518 15.85 4.08 2.85
C MET A 518 15.64 5.36 3.63
N THR A 519 16.11 6.46 3.07
CA THR A 519 15.89 7.79 3.63
C THR A 519 15.06 8.64 2.68
N ASP A 520 14.49 9.69 3.20
CA ASP A 520 13.75 10.70 2.43
C ASP A 520 14.56 11.28 1.26
N SER A 521 15.86 11.51 1.51
CA SER A 521 16.79 12.05 0.50
C SER A 521 17.27 10.99 -0.49
N SER A 522 17.18 9.70 -0.16
CA SER A 522 17.64 8.59 -0.99
C SER A 522 16.77 7.34 -0.84
N PRO A 523 15.60 7.32 -1.55
CA PRO A 523 14.57 6.28 -1.40
C PRO A 523 14.87 5.03 -2.24
N VAL A 524 16.11 4.56 -2.20
CA VAL A 524 16.57 3.33 -2.86
C VAL A 524 17.47 2.52 -1.94
N TYR A 525 17.45 1.20 -2.05
CA TYR A 525 18.40 0.32 -1.38
C TYR A 525 19.76 0.39 -2.08
N SER A 526 20.82 0.43 -1.29
CA SER A 526 22.21 0.44 -1.77
C SER A 526 23.14 -0.16 -0.73
N GLN A 527 24.34 -0.52 -1.12
CA GLN A 527 25.31 -1.18 -0.23
C GLN A 527 25.80 -0.29 0.92
N ASP A 528 25.77 1.01 0.75
CA ASP A 528 26.08 2.00 1.80
C ASP A 528 24.95 2.21 2.81
N LYS A 529 23.78 1.60 2.56
CA LYS A 529 22.59 1.61 3.42
C LYS A 529 22.24 0.22 3.94
N LEU A 530 23.24 -0.56 4.21
CA LEU A 530 23.14 -1.93 4.68
C LEU A 530 24.03 -2.11 5.90
N ILE A 531 23.48 -2.73 6.94
CA ILE A 531 24.27 -3.34 8.00
C ILE A 531 24.06 -4.85 7.97
N THR A 532 25.18 -5.60 7.95
CA THR A 532 25.16 -7.06 8.08
C THR A 532 25.63 -7.39 9.49
N PHE A 533 24.90 -8.25 10.18
CA PHE A 533 25.20 -8.61 11.55
C PHE A 533 25.13 -10.13 11.77
N PRO A 534 25.97 -10.68 12.65
CA PRO A 534 25.96 -12.09 13.01
C PRO A 534 24.69 -12.45 13.78
N ILE A 535 24.20 -13.69 13.58
CA ILE A 535 23.03 -14.22 14.26
C ILE A 535 23.32 -15.55 14.94
N GLY A 536 22.58 -15.84 16.00
CA GLY A 536 22.60 -17.13 16.68
C GLY A 536 21.90 -18.22 15.87
N LYS A 537 22.42 -19.44 15.95
CA LYS A 537 21.92 -20.63 15.21
C LYS A 537 20.92 -21.45 16.04
N SER A 538 20.16 -20.83 16.91
CA SER A 538 19.14 -21.52 17.70
C SER A 538 17.84 -20.73 17.71
N HIS A 539 16.72 -21.41 17.95
CA HIS A 539 15.40 -20.79 18.14
C HIS A 539 15.31 -19.88 19.38
N ASP A 540 16.38 -19.79 20.16
CA ASP A 540 16.40 -18.94 21.34
C ASP A 540 16.24 -17.47 20.93
N ARG A 541 15.56 -16.71 21.78
CA ARG A 541 15.39 -15.28 21.63
C ARG A 541 16.69 -14.55 21.94
N TYR A 542 17.25 -13.88 20.95
CA TYR A 542 18.43 -13.01 21.07
C TYR A 542 18.09 -11.58 20.71
N ALA A 543 18.71 -10.63 21.43
CA ALA A 543 18.64 -9.20 21.14
C ALA A 543 19.87 -8.79 20.34
N TYR A 544 19.70 -8.50 19.05
CA TYR A 544 20.78 -8.02 18.17
C TYR A 544 20.83 -6.50 18.22
N LYS A 545 21.97 -5.94 18.59
CA LYS A 545 22.20 -4.53 18.88
C LYS A 545 22.99 -3.88 17.76
N LEU A 546 22.38 -2.96 17.04
CA LEU A 546 22.93 -2.34 15.85
C LEU A 546 23.18 -0.85 16.09
N ASP A 547 24.44 -0.43 16.02
CA ASP A 547 24.83 0.98 16.02
C ASP A 547 24.80 1.49 14.56
N MET A 548 23.72 2.15 14.19
CA MET A 548 23.52 2.66 12.86
C MET A 548 24.34 3.92 12.58
N SER A 549 24.85 4.60 13.62
CA SER A 549 25.68 5.79 13.47
C SER A 549 27.02 5.51 12.79
N CYS A 550 27.44 4.25 12.76
CA CYS A 550 28.63 3.82 12.01
C CYS A 550 28.45 3.91 10.48
N LEU A 551 27.22 4.03 9.99
CA LEU A 551 26.91 4.15 8.57
C LEU A 551 26.73 5.63 8.19
N PRO A 552 27.60 6.23 7.35
CA PRO A 552 27.46 7.62 6.93
C PRO A 552 26.14 7.94 6.23
N ALA A 553 25.51 6.93 5.63
CA ALA A 553 24.20 7.04 4.98
C ALA A 553 23.01 7.07 5.98
N TRP A 554 23.23 6.72 7.27
CA TRP A 554 22.22 6.85 8.32
C TRP A 554 22.08 8.30 8.74
N ASN A 555 21.39 9.07 7.91
CA ASN A 555 21.16 10.50 8.12
C ASN A 555 19.82 10.93 7.52
N GLY A 556 19.28 12.07 7.97
CA GLY A 556 17.98 12.54 7.54
C GLY A 556 16.84 11.70 8.15
N LEU A 557 15.74 11.59 7.42
CA LEU A 557 14.56 10.83 7.85
C LEU A 557 14.57 9.44 7.22
N VAL A 558 14.67 8.40 8.04
CA VAL A 558 14.52 7.01 7.58
C VAL A 558 13.03 6.72 7.38
N THR A 559 12.68 6.30 6.16
CA THR A 559 11.28 6.13 5.73
C THR A 559 10.89 4.68 5.49
N MET A 560 11.87 3.78 5.45
CA MET A 560 11.65 2.34 5.25
C MET A 560 12.81 1.55 5.85
N LEU A 561 12.48 0.39 6.44
CA LEU A 561 13.42 -0.65 6.81
C LEU A 561 13.10 -1.94 6.03
N ARG A 562 14.12 -2.69 5.66
CA ARG A 562 14.02 -4.05 5.15
C ARG A 562 14.91 -4.95 5.99
N LEU A 563 14.35 -5.98 6.58
CA LEU A 563 15.06 -7.01 7.29
C LEU A 563 15.10 -8.28 6.45
N ASP A 564 16.31 -8.73 6.14
CA ASP A 564 16.59 -10.05 5.62
C ASP A 564 17.01 -10.90 6.84
N PRO A 565 16.10 -11.72 7.40
CA PRO A 565 16.34 -12.37 8.70
C PRO A 565 17.45 -13.42 8.64
N VAL A 566 17.75 -13.89 7.44
CA VAL A 566 18.92 -14.75 7.14
C VAL A 566 19.53 -14.32 5.82
N HIS A 567 20.84 -14.41 5.72
CA HIS A 567 21.58 -14.07 4.50
C HIS A 567 22.45 -15.24 4.07
N TYR A 568 22.23 -15.73 2.85
CA TYR A 568 23.01 -16.80 2.26
C TYR A 568 24.05 -16.23 1.28
N PRO A 569 25.35 -16.62 1.41
CA PRO A 569 26.33 -16.29 0.39
C PRO A 569 25.94 -16.87 -0.97
N ALA A 570 26.23 -16.15 -2.07
CA ALA A 570 25.83 -16.47 -3.45
C ALA A 570 26.20 -17.89 -3.98
N LYS A 571 26.88 -18.71 -3.20
CA LYS A 571 27.28 -20.08 -3.53
C LYS A 571 26.39 -21.18 -2.93
N TYR A 572 25.37 -20.81 -2.17
CA TYR A 572 24.47 -21.79 -1.58
C TYR A 572 23.33 -22.12 -2.56
N GLU A 573 23.51 -23.13 -3.40
CA GLU A 573 22.42 -23.84 -4.05
C GLU A 573 21.78 -24.78 -3.02
N ARG A 574 20.68 -24.37 -2.37
CA ARG A 574 19.87 -25.24 -1.52
C ARG A 574 18.54 -25.53 -2.18
N GLU A 575 18.33 -26.76 -2.55
CA GLU A 575 17.02 -27.35 -2.76
C GLU A 575 16.35 -27.52 -1.39
N HIS A 576 15.21 -26.86 -1.18
CA HIS A 576 14.34 -26.96 0.02
C HIS A 576 14.89 -26.40 1.34
N ILE A 577 15.09 -25.09 1.40
CA ILE A 577 15.23 -24.38 2.68
C ILE A 577 13.82 -24.23 3.28
N ARG A 578 13.63 -24.79 4.47
CA ARG A 578 12.49 -24.44 5.32
C ARG A 578 13.02 -24.29 6.74
N SER A 579 12.96 -23.07 7.26
CA SER A 579 13.34 -22.73 8.62
C SER A 579 12.27 -21.86 9.25
N GLU A 580 12.15 -21.95 10.57
CA GLU A 580 11.20 -21.17 11.34
C GLU A 580 11.91 -19.94 11.94
N CYS A 581 11.19 -18.82 11.93
CA CYS A 581 11.63 -17.58 12.54
C CYS A 581 10.55 -17.02 13.46
N SER A 582 10.99 -16.41 14.56
CA SER A 582 10.14 -15.68 15.48
C SER A 582 10.76 -14.31 15.76
N ILE A 583 10.08 -13.22 15.44
CA ILE A 583 10.49 -11.86 15.79
C ILE A 583 9.65 -11.40 16.97
N TYR A 584 10.31 -11.02 18.06
CA TYR A 584 9.69 -10.58 19.31
C TYR A 584 9.56 -9.07 19.38
N SER A 585 10.58 -8.34 18.92
CA SER A 585 10.55 -6.88 18.84
C SER A 585 11.56 -6.33 17.83
N ILE A 586 11.24 -5.17 17.28
CA ILE A 586 12.18 -4.32 16.54
C ILE A 586 11.96 -2.90 17.06
N SER A 587 13.01 -2.30 17.62
CA SER A 587 12.93 -0.99 18.23
C SER A 587 14.08 -0.09 17.79
N VAL A 588 13.81 1.21 17.73
CA VAL A 588 14.81 2.25 17.54
C VAL A 588 14.96 3.04 18.84
N SER A 589 16.17 3.50 19.16
CA SER A 589 16.45 4.15 20.43
C SER A 589 17.50 5.26 20.29
N ASP A 590 17.38 6.28 21.15
CA ASP A 590 18.42 7.27 21.44
C ASP A 590 19.27 6.86 22.65
N GLU A 591 18.83 5.86 23.41
CA GLU A 591 19.56 5.30 24.52
C GLU A 591 20.77 4.50 24.03
N PRO A 592 21.97 4.73 24.57
CA PRO A 592 23.15 3.99 24.19
C PRO A 592 22.99 2.47 24.39
N LEU A 593 23.52 1.70 23.45
CA LEU A 593 23.50 0.24 23.54
C LEU A 593 24.34 -0.24 24.71
N ILE A 594 23.78 -1.17 25.51
CA ILE A 594 24.46 -1.81 26.62
C ILE A 594 24.81 -3.24 26.21
N TYR A 595 26.09 -3.57 26.19
CA TYR A 595 26.60 -4.91 25.90
C TYR A 595 26.99 -5.60 27.21
N THR A 596 26.49 -6.82 27.44
CA THR A 596 26.77 -7.57 28.67
C THR A 596 27.18 -9.00 28.33
N ASN A 597 28.11 -9.54 29.08
CA ASN A 597 28.59 -10.90 28.89
C ASN A 597 27.51 -11.99 29.12
N GLU A 598 26.51 -11.71 29.93
CA GLU A 598 25.38 -12.63 30.20
C GLU A 598 24.25 -12.44 29.20
N GLY A 599 23.78 -11.20 29.05
CA GLY A 599 22.64 -10.87 28.17
C GLY A 599 22.94 -11.06 26.69
N ASP A 600 24.21 -11.00 26.29
CA ASP A 600 24.65 -11.17 24.92
C ASP A 600 25.29 -12.55 24.65
N TYR A 601 25.25 -13.48 25.65
CA TYR A 601 25.80 -14.81 25.49
C TYR A 601 25.03 -15.65 24.49
N THR A 602 25.70 -16.15 23.46
CA THR A 602 25.10 -16.96 22.40
C THR A 602 25.96 -18.17 22.04
N GLY A 603 25.41 -19.10 21.30
CA GLY A 603 26.12 -20.22 20.67
C GLY A 603 26.82 -19.86 19.34
N SER A 604 26.92 -18.59 19.00
CA SER A 604 27.58 -18.12 17.77
C SER A 604 28.61 -17.05 18.08
N GLN A 605 29.77 -17.15 17.43
CA GLN A 605 30.83 -16.13 17.53
C GLN A 605 30.36 -14.81 16.91
N TYR A 606 30.88 -13.71 17.43
CA TYR A 606 30.68 -12.33 16.95
C TYR A 606 29.30 -11.72 17.16
N VAL A 607 28.32 -12.44 17.70
CA VAL A 607 27.03 -11.86 18.03
C VAL A 607 27.21 -10.77 19.10
N ASN A 608 26.67 -9.59 18.87
CA ASN A 608 26.87 -8.40 19.70
C ASN A 608 28.36 -8.11 20.02
N GLN A 609 29.24 -8.43 19.07
CA GLN A 609 30.68 -8.18 19.12
C GLN A 609 31.47 -9.09 20.08
N TRP A 610 30.87 -10.15 20.62
CA TRP A 610 31.55 -11.07 21.51
C TRP A 610 32.19 -12.25 20.77
N GLU A 611 33.45 -12.56 21.16
CA GLU A 611 34.19 -13.75 20.77
C GLU A 611 34.54 -14.59 22.00
N TYR A 612 34.54 -15.90 21.84
CA TYR A 612 34.80 -16.86 22.90
C TYR A 612 36.02 -17.69 22.50
N CYS A 613 37.15 -17.47 23.17
CA CYS A 613 38.43 -18.03 22.79
C CYS A 613 39.10 -18.77 23.95
N SER A 614 40.00 -19.68 23.61
CA SER A 614 41.14 -20.09 24.47
C SER A 614 42.34 -19.26 24.10
N TYR A 615 43.16 -18.92 25.09
CA TYR A 615 44.36 -18.14 24.89
C TYR A 615 45.56 -18.86 25.54
N LYS A 616 46.58 -19.17 24.72
CA LYS A 616 47.78 -19.86 25.15
C LYS A 616 49.03 -19.33 24.40
N ASP A 617 50.11 -19.03 25.14
CA ASP A 617 51.39 -18.61 24.58
C ASP A 617 51.29 -17.44 23.55
N GLY A 618 50.37 -16.51 23.80
CA GLY A 618 50.17 -15.35 22.92
C GLY A 618 49.27 -15.63 21.70
N VAL A 619 48.63 -16.78 21.61
CA VAL A 619 47.74 -17.17 20.49
C VAL A 619 46.33 -17.39 21.02
N ALA A 620 45.36 -16.75 20.35
CA ALA A 620 43.93 -16.96 20.60
C ALA A 620 43.36 -17.96 19.57
N ASP A 621 42.72 -19.00 20.05
CA ASP A 621 41.95 -19.96 19.23
C ASP A 621 40.46 -19.91 19.62
N HIS A 622 39.58 -19.84 18.63
CA HIS A 622 38.13 -19.87 18.87
C HIS A 622 37.71 -21.21 19.45
N LEU A 623 36.90 -21.14 20.50
CA LEU A 623 36.26 -22.31 21.07
C LEU A 623 35.07 -22.75 20.20
N GLU A 624 34.77 -24.04 20.19
CA GLU A 624 33.55 -24.59 19.60
C GLU A 624 32.44 -24.60 20.66
N TYR A 625 31.21 -24.34 20.25
CA TYR A 625 30.05 -24.34 21.13
C TYR A 625 29.44 -25.74 21.22
N ASP A 626 29.23 -26.20 22.47
CA ASP A 626 28.50 -27.43 22.76
C ASP A 626 27.04 -27.09 23.06
N ASP A 627 26.14 -27.39 22.13
CA ASP A 627 24.71 -27.11 22.20
C ASP A 627 24.03 -27.89 23.39
N ARG A 628 24.57 -29.05 23.78
CA ARG A 628 23.96 -29.85 24.83
C ARG A 628 24.30 -29.30 26.20
N GLU A 629 25.55 -28.91 26.41
CA GLU A 629 26.02 -28.35 27.65
C GLU A 629 25.83 -26.83 27.73
N ARG A 630 25.52 -26.22 26.60
CA ARG A 630 25.37 -24.75 26.42
C ARG A 630 26.62 -23.98 26.88
N ILE A 631 27.79 -24.49 26.50
CA ILE A 631 29.09 -23.88 26.81
C ILE A 631 29.97 -23.81 25.57
N TRP A 632 30.86 -22.85 25.55
CA TRP A 632 31.98 -22.80 24.64
C TRP A 632 33.14 -23.66 25.18
N GLY A 633 33.70 -24.55 24.36
CA GLY A 633 34.75 -25.49 24.77
C GLY A 633 34.20 -26.77 25.35
N THR A 634 34.95 -27.39 26.30
CA THR A 634 34.57 -28.67 26.90
C THR A 634 34.61 -28.60 28.41
N ARG A 635 33.71 -29.33 29.10
CA ARG A 635 33.65 -29.37 30.60
C ARG A 635 34.95 -29.76 31.27
N ASP A 636 35.72 -30.62 30.67
CA ASP A 636 37.00 -31.09 31.22
C ASP A 636 38.20 -30.30 30.73
N GLY A 637 38.00 -29.29 29.87
CA GLY A 637 39.01 -28.42 29.31
C GLY A 637 38.78 -26.94 29.57
N VAL A 638 39.30 -26.10 28.70
CA VAL A 638 38.95 -24.66 28.67
C VAL A 638 37.51 -24.53 28.29
N CYS A 639 36.74 -23.79 29.09
CA CYS A 639 35.32 -23.56 28.78
C CYS A 639 34.82 -22.22 29.30
N ILE A 640 33.76 -21.72 28.62
CA ILE A 640 33.06 -20.48 28.94
C ILE A 640 31.56 -20.78 28.93
N GLY A 641 30.90 -20.63 30.08
CA GLY A 641 29.46 -20.67 30.21
C GLY A 641 28.87 -19.27 30.30
N ILE A 642 27.57 -19.14 30.47
CA ILE A 642 26.89 -17.84 30.54
C ILE A 642 27.44 -16.95 31.65
N ASP A 643 27.72 -17.52 32.81
CA ASP A 643 28.10 -16.85 34.04
C ASP A 643 29.48 -17.25 34.56
N PHE A 644 30.20 -18.12 33.87
CA PHE A 644 31.52 -18.57 34.29
C PHE A 644 32.49 -18.75 33.13
N GLN A 645 33.79 -18.77 33.46
CA GLN A 645 34.83 -19.21 32.52
C GLN A 645 35.93 -19.95 33.28
N ARG A 646 36.57 -20.93 32.62
CA ARG A 646 37.61 -21.75 33.19
C ARG A 646 38.74 -22.00 32.21
N GLY A 647 39.92 -21.66 32.60
CA GLY A 647 41.16 -22.08 31.98
C GLY A 647 41.69 -23.41 32.53
N ILE A 648 42.65 -24.04 31.84
CA ILE A 648 43.34 -25.27 32.26
C ILE A 648 44.77 -25.30 31.73
N ASP A 649 45.71 -25.78 32.57
CA ASP A 649 47.10 -26.06 32.20
C ASP A 649 47.85 -24.90 31.45
N GLY A 650 47.74 -23.67 31.94
CA GLY A 650 48.33 -22.48 31.34
C GLY A 650 47.64 -21.98 30.08
N THR A 651 46.42 -22.50 29.80
CA THR A 651 45.54 -21.97 28.76
C THR A 651 44.40 -21.22 29.42
N PHE A 652 44.18 -19.97 29.03
CA PHE A 652 43.12 -19.10 29.62
C PHE A 652 41.85 -19.21 28.77
N ALA A 653 40.69 -19.08 29.43
CA ALA A 653 39.42 -18.80 28.78
C ALA A 653 39.31 -17.28 28.59
N SER A 654 38.97 -16.82 27.40
CA SER A 654 38.87 -15.39 27.09
C SER A 654 37.54 -15.06 26.44
N ARG A 655 36.86 -14.06 26.97
CA ARG A 655 35.74 -13.38 26.30
C ARG A 655 36.25 -12.08 25.76
N ASN A 656 36.30 -11.97 24.46
CA ASN A 656 36.76 -10.78 23.75
C ASN A 656 35.56 -9.99 23.25
N TRP A 657 35.54 -8.69 23.49
CA TRP A 657 34.52 -7.81 22.98
C TRP A 657 35.17 -6.74 22.11
N THR A 658 34.70 -6.62 20.86
CA THR A 658 35.22 -5.64 19.92
C THR A 658 34.27 -4.45 19.84
N CYS A 659 34.77 -3.22 19.99
CA CYS A 659 33.96 -2.02 19.86
C CYS A 659 33.30 -1.94 18.48
N PRO A 660 31.97 -1.83 18.39
CA PRO A 660 31.26 -1.79 17.11
C PRO A 660 31.55 -0.54 16.28
N SER A 661 31.91 0.56 16.93
CA SER A 661 32.19 1.83 16.29
C SER A 661 33.25 2.63 17.06
N LYS A 662 33.83 3.65 16.42
CA LYS A 662 34.75 4.57 17.10
C LYS A 662 33.97 5.50 18.02
N GLY A 663 34.23 5.43 19.31
CA GLY A 663 33.49 6.22 20.30
C GLY A 663 34.14 6.23 21.68
N LYS A 664 33.39 6.73 22.65
CA LYS A 664 33.73 6.62 24.09
C LYS A 664 32.84 5.56 24.70
N TYR A 665 33.45 4.62 25.37
CA TYR A 665 32.77 3.53 26.05
C TYR A 665 33.02 3.60 27.54
N ARG A 666 32.00 3.29 28.33
CA ARG A 666 32.14 3.06 29.76
C ARG A 666 32.16 1.56 29.99
N ILE A 667 33.24 1.07 30.57
CA ILE A 667 33.40 -0.35 30.87
C ILE A 667 33.19 -0.54 32.36
N ILE A 668 32.29 -1.46 32.72
CA ILE A 668 32.07 -1.91 34.08
C ILE A 668 32.41 -3.39 34.13
N PHE A 669 33.39 -3.74 34.93
CA PHE A 669 33.86 -5.11 35.11
C PHE A 669 33.69 -5.56 36.55
N ALA A 670 33.07 -6.70 36.75
CA ALA A 670 32.99 -7.36 38.05
C ALA A 670 33.20 -8.86 37.85
N ALA A 671 34.04 -9.46 38.63
CA ALA A 671 34.26 -10.89 38.62
C ALA A 671 34.41 -11.44 40.05
N GLU A 672 33.93 -12.65 40.25
CA GLU A 672 34.18 -13.46 41.44
C GLU A 672 35.01 -14.66 41.02
N CYS A 673 36.12 -14.93 41.69
CA CYS A 673 37.01 -16.00 41.30
C CYS A 673 37.41 -16.89 42.51
N GLU A 674 37.81 -18.12 42.24
CA GLU A 674 38.36 -19.01 43.23
C GLU A 674 39.75 -18.54 43.71
N ILE A 675 40.10 -18.83 44.95
CA ILE A 675 41.40 -18.46 45.52
C ILE A 675 42.55 -19.09 44.70
N GLY A 676 43.49 -18.27 44.24
CA GLY A 676 44.60 -18.70 43.43
C GLY A 676 44.36 -18.62 41.89
N THR A 677 43.18 -18.07 41.49
CA THR A 677 42.90 -17.81 40.08
C THR A 677 43.32 -16.38 39.69
N ASP A 678 44.00 -16.22 38.58
CA ASP A 678 44.36 -14.92 38.03
C ASP A 678 43.27 -14.46 37.05
N VAL A 679 42.88 -13.20 37.16
CA VAL A 679 41.87 -12.57 36.29
C VAL A 679 42.48 -11.28 35.73
N TYR A 680 42.34 -11.09 34.41
CA TYR A 680 42.87 -9.95 33.72
C TYR A 680 41.77 -9.28 32.87
N MET A 681 41.84 -7.96 32.74
CA MET A 681 41.17 -7.18 31.73
C MET A 681 42.22 -6.48 30.84
N ILE A 682 42.26 -6.79 29.57
CA ILE A 682 43.26 -6.30 28.61
C ILE A 682 42.58 -5.45 27.57
N LEU A 683 43.16 -4.29 27.23
CA LEU A 683 42.70 -3.41 26.20
C LEU A 683 43.65 -3.51 24.98
N ASN A 684 43.07 -3.77 23.78
CA ASN A 684 43.79 -3.86 22.51
C ASN A 684 45.00 -4.81 22.52
N ASP A 685 44.89 -5.91 23.26
CA ASP A 685 45.93 -6.93 23.43
C ASP A 685 47.30 -6.43 23.98
N GLU A 686 47.40 -5.17 24.37
CA GLU A 686 48.68 -4.54 24.74
C GLU A 686 48.64 -3.91 26.14
N GLU A 687 47.48 -3.38 26.55
CA GLU A 687 47.35 -2.66 27.81
C GLU A 687 46.51 -3.47 28.83
N GLU A 688 47.14 -3.93 29.92
CA GLU A 688 46.45 -4.50 31.03
C GLU A 688 45.79 -3.39 31.83
N LEU A 689 44.48 -3.25 31.71
CA LEU A 689 43.71 -2.27 32.51
C LEU A 689 43.58 -2.68 33.96
N PHE A 690 43.51 -3.99 34.19
CA PHE A 690 43.36 -4.55 35.50
C PHE A 690 43.90 -5.98 35.54
N GLY A 691 44.63 -6.32 36.58
CA GLY A 691 45.05 -7.69 36.90
C GLY A 691 44.90 -7.94 38.40
N ASN A 692 44.29 -9.07 38.75
CA ASN A 692 44.19 -9.50 40.15
C ASN A 692 44.71 -10.91 40.34
N HIS A 693 45.65 -11.04 41.25
CA HIS A 693 46.27 -12.30 41.60
C HIS A 693 45.74 -12.81 42.94
N GLY A 694 44.73 -13.68 42.91
CA GLY A 694 44.28 -14.47 44.05
C GLY A 694 43.32 -13.80 45.04
N SER A 695 42.54 -12.77 44.70
CA SER A 695 41.48 -12.26 45.53
C SER A 695 40.09 -12.72 45.05
N ASN A 696 39.09 -12.80 45.97
CA ASN A 696 37.81 -13.40 45.67
C ASN A 696 36.78 -12.46 45.01
N HIS A 697 37.01 -11.15 45.08
CA HIS A 697 36.08 -10.14 44.52
C HIS A 697 36.80 -9.01 43.81
N ILE A 698 36.37 -8.70 42.62
CA ILE A 698 36.93 -7.67 41.75
C ILE A 698 35.79 -6.80 41.21
N HIS A 699 35.96 -5.49 41.35
CA HIS A 699 35.08 -4.52 40.71
C HIS A 699 35.91 -3.34 40.18
N CYS A 700 35.78 -3.06 38.90
CA CYS A 700 36.45 -1.94 38.26
C CYS A 700 35.46 -1.18 37.36
N GLU A 701 35.55 0.16 37.37
CA GLU A 701 34.77 1.03 36.54
C GLU A 701 35.71 2.06 35.88
N ASN A 702 35.85 2.05 34.56
CA ASN A 702 36.68 2.96 33.76
C ASN A 702 35.88 3.69 32.67
#